data_b024134dfa7d8e7af6673039c980a636
#
_entry.id   b024134dfa7d8e7af6673039c980a636
#
_cell.length_a   1.000
_cell.length_b   1.000
_cell.length_c   1.000
_cell.angle_alpha   90.00
_cell.angle_beta   90.00
_cell.angle_gamma   90.00
#
_symmetry.space_group_name_H-M   'P 1'
#
loop_
_entity.id
_entity.type
_entity.pdbx_description
1 polymer ?
#
loop_
_entity_poly.entity_id
_entity_poly.type
_entity_poly.pdbx_seq_one_letter_code
_entity_poly.pdbx_strand_id
1 'polypeptide(L)'
;MLAVLIAHAAIALLAPLLFTRFGRSAFYVIAAVPAASFIWVLLQGGAAHSGQWQQVIPWLPTMDLAIALRTDSLAWVMSLIVLGIGALVLAYCARYFSEDSPDTGSFGAQLVAFAGAMYGLVVADDLLLLFIFWEITTVLSFLLIGYARVRLSARRASMQALIITTAGGLTMLVGVILLGQSAGTYRISELVAMGPQLASHGPIIDVAIALLLVGAVTKSALIPFHFWLPEAMAAPTPVSAYLHAASMVKAGVYLVARLAPGYSDTAAWQPMLLTLGVGTMVFGGWVAMRQYDLKLLLAYGTVSQLGFMILVLSVGTPDAALAGMALLVGHALFKATLFLTVGIIDHETGTRDIRKLSEVGRQMPVLLVVAIIAAASMAGVPPFGGFVAKEAVLGTLLHDVQADTGDALAWIRLLGVILGSVFTVVYSARFVWGAFGVKRSAFAQLPTGEDGRPMRTPAHHAARSFVAPAVVLTVLTIVYGFVPGPVEHSLLPWVGEFAGEATLHLALWHGINGALLISLGIIALGLLMHANRRTLAAVLHSLPHMTPAERIYREVIDSLDKLAVWVTGKTQRGSLSFYLSVILITAIVVPVTVLFLYETPPLGSMRIADSWGQLVAAALIIGACLAVLRAGKRFLAVLLVSVTGYGLALTFALQGAPDLALTQTL
;
A
#
# COMPACT_ATOMS: atom_id res chain seq x y z
N MET A 1 20.12 -13.47 6.01
CA MET A 1 19.09 -12.46 5.71
C MET A 1 19.69 -11.08 5.50
N LEU A 2 20.46 -10.55 6.44
CA LEU A 2 21.10 -9.23 6.29
C LEU A 2 21.96 -9.11 5.02
N ALA A 3 22.71 -10.15 4.64
CA ALA A 3 23.50 -10.14 3.41
C ALA A 3 22.67 -9.91 2.14
N VAL A 4 21.43 -10.43 2.07
CA VAL A 4 20.49 -10.19 0.97
C VAL A 4 20.07 -8.72 0.93
N LEU A 5 19.77 -8.13 2.08
CA LEU A 5 19.41 -6.71 2.20
C LEU A 5 20.57 -5.81 1.74
N ILE A 6 21.78 -6.10 2.23
CA ILE A 6 23.00 -5.35 1.84
C ILE A 6 23.26 -5.49 0.34
N ALA A 7 23.13 -6.70 -0.24
CA ALA A 7 23.33 -6.92 -1.66
C ALA A 7 22.35 -6.09 -2.52
N HIS A 8 21.06 -6.04 -2.14
CA HIS A 8 20.08 -5.22 -2.84
C HIS A 8 20.35 -3.73 -2.69
N ALA A 9 20.73 -3.25 -1.51
CA ALA A 9 21.12 -1.86 -1.29
C ALA A 9 22.37 -1.49 -2.10
N ALA A 10 23.40 -2.33 -2.08
CA ALA A 10 24.65 -2.10 -2.81
C ALA A 10 24.41 -2.03 -4.33
N ILE A 11 23.67 -3.00 -4.90
CA ILE A 11 23.40 -2.99 -6.34
C ILE A 11 22.49 -1.83 -6.73
N ALA A 12 21.57 -1.39 -5.86
CA ALA A 12 20.74 -0.21 -6.11
C ALA A 12 21.58 1.06 -6.21
N LEU A 13 22.58 1.22 -5.33
CA LEU A 13 23.51 2.34 -5.37
C LEU A 13 24.42 2.31 -6.61
N LEU A 14 24.83 1.10 -7.05
CA LEU A 14 25.68 0.91 -8.23
C LEU A 14 24.90 0.96 -9.54
N ALA A 15 23.58 0.78 -9.53
CA ALA A 15 22.77 0.69 -10.73
C ALA A 15 22.96 1.88 -11.68
N PRO A 16 22.93 3.17 -11.26
CA PRO A 16 23.12 4.26 -12.19
C PRO A 16 24.45 4.17 -12.95
N LEU A 17 25.53 3.75 -12.28
CA LEU A 17 26.85 3.56 -12.89
C LEU A 17 26.85 2.38 -13.87
N LEU A 18 26.16 1.29 -13.57
CA LEU A 18 26.01 0.15 -14.47
C LEU A 18 25.28 0.53 -15.76
N PHE A 19 24.26 1.37 -15.65
CA PHE A 19 23.49 1.84 -16.81
C PHE A 19 24.30 2.78 -17.70
N THR A 20 25.22 3.60 -17.17
CA THR A 20 26.12 4.41 -18.00
C THR A 20 27.08 3.55 -18.80
N ARG A 21 27.46 2.36 -18.31
CA ARG A 21 28.42 1.48 -18.95
C ARG A 21 27.78 0.45 -19.89
N PHE A 22 26.64 -0.14 -19.50
CA PHE A 22 26.00 -1.27 -20.18
C PHE A 22 24.65 -0.91 -20.83
N GLY A 23 24.21 0.34 -20.73
CA GLY A 23 22.90 0.77 -21.21
C GLY A 23 21.78 -0.10 -20.64
N ARG A 24 20.75 -0.39 -21.44
CA ARG A 24 19.61 -1.22 -21.01
C ARG A 24 19.97 -2.67 -20.61
N SER A 25 21.13 -3.19 -21.06
CA SER A 25 21.59 -4.53 -20.66
C SER A 25 21.95 -4.61 -19.17
N ALA A 26 22.19 -3.45 -18.50
CA ALA A 26 22.37 -3.38 -17.06
C ALA A 26 21.18 -3.98 -16.27
N PHE A 27 19.95 -3.98 -16.85
CA PHE A 27 18.82 -4.66 -16.23
C PHE A 27 19.07 -6.14 -15.96
N TYR A 28 19.77 -6.85 -16.84
CA TYR A 28 20.13 -8.26 -16.58
C TYR A 28 21.13 -8.40 -15.44
N VAL A 29 22.07 -7.44 -15.33
CA VAL A 29 23.07 -7.46 -14.25
C VAL A 29 22.39 -7.22 -12.89
N ILE A 30 21.53 -6.22 -12.79
CA ILE A 30 20.82 -5.95 -11.53
C ILE A 30 19.79 -7.04 -11.21
N ALA A 31 19.20 -7.71 -12.21
CA ALA A 31 18.29 -8.85 -12.04
C ALA A 31 18.99 -10.08 -11.44
N ALA A 32 20.30 -10.21 -11.62
CA ALA A 32 21.07 -11.32 -11.08
C ALA A 32 21.08 -11.33 -9.53
N VAL A 33 20.96 -10.14 -8.87
CA VAL A 33 20.95 -10.06 -7.40
C VAL A 33 19.69 -10.68 -6.79
N PRO A 34 18.46 -10.27 -7.16
CA PRO A 34 17.27 -10.96 -6.66
C PRO A 34 17.17 -12.41 -7.14
N ALA A 35 17.71 -12.76 -8.34
CA ALA A 35 17.76 -14.15 -8.80
C ALA A 35 18.67 -15.02 -7.92
N ALA A 36 19.89 -14.57 -7.61
CA ALA A 36 20.80 -15.26 -6.70
C ALA A 36 20.22 -15.36 -5.29
N SER A 37 19.57 -14.28 -4.82
CA SER A 37 18.90 -14.26 -3.53
C SER A 37 17.72 -15.23 -3.47
N PHE A 38 16.95 -15.36 -4.57
CA PHE A 38 15.88 -16.35 -4.71
C PHE A 38 16.43 -17.78 -4.56
N ILE A 39 17.50 -18.10 -5.29
CA ILE A 39 18.13 -19.43 -5.20
C ILE A 39 18.65 -19.69 -3.78
N TRP A 40 19.29 -18.70 -3.17
CA TRP A 40 19.80 -18.84 -1.82
C TRP A 40 18.69 -19.06 -0.80
N VAL A 41 17.60 -18.28 -0.85
CA VAL A 41 16.41 -18.47 0.01
C VAL A 41 15.76 -19.83 -0.24
N LEU A 42 15.66 -20.27 -1.49
CA LEU A 42 15.10 -21.57 -1.85
C LEU A 42 15.86 -22.71 -1.17
N LEU A 43 17.21 -22.65 -1.15
CA LEU A 43 18.07 -23.65 -0.52
C LEU A 43 17.96 -23.67 1.01
N GLN A 44 17.44 -22.62 1.63
CA GLN A 44 17.26 -22.52 3.07
C GLN A 44 15.88 -23.02 3.57
N GLY A 45 15.09 -23.65 2.72
CA GLY A 45 13.73 -24.11 3.05
C GLY A 45 13.67 -24.97 4.33
N GLY A 46 14.62 -25.89 4.54
CA GLY A 46 14.66 -26.72 5.76
C GLY A 46 14.84 -25.91 7.05
N ALA A 47 15.72 -24.90 7.04
CA ALA A 47 15.94 -24.02 8.19
C ALA A 47 14.74 -23.07 8.43
N ALA A 48 14.07 -22.64 7.37
CA ALA A 48 12.86 -21.82 7.46
C ALA A 48 11.70 -22.62 8.06
N HIS A 49 11.48 -23.85 7.61
CA HIS A 49 10.41 -24.72 8.10
C HIS A 49 10.61 -25.16 9.56
N SER A 50 11.86 -25.28 10.02
CA SER A 50 12.15 -25.57 11.44
C SER A 50 12.11 -24.35 12.36
N GLY A 51 11.89 -23.14 11.81
CA GLY A 51 11.92 -21.88 12.57
C GLY A 51 13.30 -21.45 13.09
N GLN A 52 14.37 -22.16 12.70
CA GLN A 52 15.74 -21.92 13.20
C GLN A 52 16.45 -20.76 12.49
N TRP A 53 15.89 -20.25 11.39
CA TRP A 53 16.56 -19.22 10.61
C TRP A 53 16.21 -17.83 11.14
N GLN A 54 16.99 -17.38 12.12
CA GLN A 54 16.85 -16.09 12.80
C GLN A 54 18.17 -15.34 12.84
N GLN A 55 18.12 -14.01 12.79
CA GLN A 55 19.24 -13.09 12.99
C GLN A 55 18.79 -11.92 13.85
N VAL A 56 19.47 -11.68 14.97
CA VAL A 56 19.20 -10.54 15.84
C VAL A 56 20.49 -9.75 16.00
N ILE A 57 20.46 -8.48 15.63
CA ILE A 57 21.60 -7.58 15.68
C ILE A 57 21.18 -6.37 16.52
N PRO A 58 21.82 -6.10 17.67
CA PRO A 58 21.54 -4.91 18.47
C PRO A 58 21.77 -3.64 17.64
N TRP A 59 20.78 -2.75 17.61
CA TRP A 59 20.86 -1.50 16.85
C TRP A 59 20.85 -0.27 17.76
N LEU A 60 19.82 -0.13 18.60
CA LEU A 60 19.67 0.96 19.56
C LEU A 60 19.39 0.37 20.96
N PRO A 61 20.43 -0.04 21.70
CA PRO A 61 20.26 -0.72 23.00
C PRO A 61 19.52 0.13 24.04
N THR A 62 19.62 1.47 23.95
CA THR A 62 18.93 2.41 24.85
C THR A 62 17.42 2.40 24.71
N MET A 63 16.89 1.92 23.57
CA MET A 63 15.46 1.81 23.26
C MET A 63 15.01 0.35 23.09
N ASP A 64 15.89 -0.59 23.43
CA ASP A 64 15.69 -2.04 23.21
C ASP A 64 15.33 -2.41 21.76
N LEU A 65 15.86 -1.64 20.79
CA LEU A 65 15.63 -1.88 19.38
C LEU A 65 16.75 -2.71 18.78
N ALA A 66 16.38 -3.82 18.15
CA ALA A 66 17.28 -4.70 17.42
C ALA A 66 16.79 -4.91 15.98
N ILE A 67 17.73 -5.09 15.05
CA ILE A 67 17.42 -5.60 13.72
C ILE A 67 17.15 -7.10 13.87
N ALA A 68 15.88 -7.42 14.11
CA ALA A 68 15.42 -8.79 14.29
C ALA A 68 14.85 -9.30 12.98
N LEU A 69 15.50 -10.26 12.39
CA LEU A 69 15.11 -10.91 11.14
C LEU A 69 14.82 -12.39 11.40
N ARG A 70 13.68 -12.86 10.91
CA ARG A 70 13.26 -14.26 11.01
C ARG A 70 12.66 -14.68 9.66
N THR A 71 13.06 -15.85 9.22
CA THR A 71 12.41 -16.48 8.05
C THR A 71 11.80 -17.79 8.51
N ASP A 72 10.53 -17.78 8.75
CA ASP A 72 9.68 -18.97 8.90
C ASP A 72 9.03 -19.36 7.58
N SER A 73 8.14 -20.32 7.59
CA SER A 73 7.46 -20.84 6.40
C SER A 73 6.70 -19.75 5.63
N LEU A 74 5.97 -18.87 6.32
CA LEU A 74 5.23 -17.78 5.68
C LEU A 74 6.18 -16.76 5.03
N ALA A 75 7.20 -16.31 5.76
CA ALA A 75 8.21 -15.38 5.26
C ALA A 75 9.02 -15.99 4.11
N TRP A 76 9.29 -17.30 4.15
CA TRP A 76 10.00 -18.01 3.09
C TRP A 76 9.21 -18.03 1.78
N VAL A 77 7.93 -18.41 1.80
CA VAL A 77 7.05 -18.40 0.62
C VAL A 77 6.94 -16.99 0.05
N MET A 78 6.73 -15.98 0.90
CA MET A 78 6.66 -14.59 0.47
C MET A 78 7.97 -14.08 -0.11
N SER A 79 9.11 -14.45 0.46
CA SER A 79 10.44 -14.10 -0.05
C SER A 79 10.68 -14.67 -1.45
N LEU A 80 10.28 -15.92 -1.70
CA LEU A 80 10.37 -16.54 -3.02
C LEU A 80 9.53 -15.81 -4.07
N ILE A 81 8.32 -15.39 -3.72
CA ILE A 81 7.45 -14.61 -4.62
C ILE A 81 8.09 -13.26 -4.93
N VAL A 82 8.55 -12.53 -3.91
CA VAL A 82 9.14 -11.19 -4.06
C VAL A 82 10.41 -11.22 -4.90
N LEU A 83 11.35 -12.11 -4.55
CA LEU A 83 12.64 -12.18 -5.21
C LEU A 83 12.56 -12.82 -6.62
N GLY A 84 11.78 -13.89 -6.77
CA GLY A 84 11.64 -14.59 -8.04
C GLY A 84 10.93 -13.75 -9.10
N ILE A 85 9.77 -13.19 -8.78
CA ILE A 85 9.06 -12.32 -9.72
C ILE A 85 9.82 -11.00 -9.93
N GLY A 86 10.49 -10.47 -8.90
CA GLY A 86 11.34 -9.30 -9.00
C GLY A 86 12.49 -9.49 -10.02
N ALA A 87 13.17 -10.62 -9.98
CA ALA A 87 14.21 -10.98 -10.95
C ALA A 87 13.68 -11.04 -12.40
N LEU A 88 12.54 -11.71 -12.59
CA LEU A 88 11.90 -11.83 -13.90
C LEU A 88 11.43 -10.48 -14.45
N VAL A 89 10.88 -9.61 -13.61
CA VAL A 89 10.44 -8.27 -14.01
C VAL A 89 11.64 -7.38 -14.36
N LEU A 90 12.73 -7.45 -13.59
CA LEU A 90 13.96 -6.71 -13.93
C LEU A 90 14.54 -7.19 -15.28
N ALA A 91 14.58 -8.50 -15.52
CA ALA A 91 15.00 -9.04 -16.81
C ALA A 91 14.07 -8.58 -17.97
N TYR A 92 12.76 -8.52 -17.72
CA TYR A 92 11.78 -8.00 -18.68
C TYR A 92 12.02 -6.52 -19.03
N CYS A 93 12.44 -5.68 -18.06
CA CYS A 93 12.73 -4.27 -18.28
C CYS A 93 13.79 -4.04 -19.36
N ALA A 94 14.77 -4.96 -19.53
CA ALA A 94 15.82 -4.85 -20.54
C ALA A 94 15.27 -4.80 -21.99
N ARG A 95 14.04 -5.27 -22.21
CA ARG A 95 13.37 -5.23 -23.52
C ARG A 95 12.19 -4.26 -23.57
N TYR A 96 11.63 -3.93 -22.39
CA TYR A 96 10.52 -3.00 -22.29
C TYR A 96 10.93 -1.55 -22.56
N PHE A 97 12.11 -1.12 -22.09
CA PHE A 97 12.63 0.22 -22.32
C PHE A 97 13.41 0.28 -23.65
N SER A 98 13.22 1.39 -24.38
CA SER A 98 14.07 1.73 -25.54
C SER A 98 15.46 2.20 -25.06
N GLU A 99 16.44 2.23 -25.97
CA GLU A 99 17.80 2.70 -25.66
C GLU A 99 17.82 4.16 -25.22
N ASP A 100 16.94 4.97 -25.81
CA ASP A 100 16.82 6.41 -25.54
C ASP A 100 15.88 6.74 -24.37
N SER A 101 15.40 5.74 -23.63
CA SER A 101 14.50 6.01 -22.49
C SER A 101 15.23 6.75 -21.39
N PRO A 102 14.72 7.92 -20.93
CA PRO A 102 15.38 8.71 -19.90
C PRO A 102 15.33 8.00 -18.54
N ASP A 103 16.30 8.30 -17.68
CA ASP A 103 16.32 7.92 -16.26
C ASP A 103 16.21 6.41 -15.97
N THR A 104 16.53 5.53 -16.93
CA THR A 104 16.45 4.06 -16.76
C THR A 104 17.36 3.55 -15.64
N GLY A 105 18.50 4.22 -15.40
CA GLY A 105 19.40 3.88 -14.29
C GLY A 105 18.76 4.13 -12.92
N SER A 106 18.11 5.28 -12.75
CA SER A 106 17.35 5.61 -11.52
C SER A 106 16.17 4.67 -11.34
N PHE A 107 15.46 4.34 -12.43
CA PHE A 107 14.35 3.38 -12.39
C PHE A 107 14.81 1.98 -11.94
N GLY A 108 15.90 1.47 -12.53
CA GLY A 108 16.47 0.18 -12.17
C GLY A 108 16.93 0.14 -10.70
N ALA A 109 17.58 1.22 -10.23
CA ALA A 109 17.98 1.38 -8.83
C ALA A 109 16.78 1.30 -7.88
N GLN A 110 15.74 2.07 -8.17
CA GLN A 110 14.51 2.10 -7.36
C GLN A 110 13.80 0.76 -7.36
N LEU A 111 13.74 0.06 -8.50
CA LEU A 111 13.04 -1.22 -8.61
C LEU A 111 13.75 -2.34 -7.85
N VAL A 112 15.09 -2.39 -7.90
CA VAL A 112 15.87 -3.38 -7.13
C VAL A 112 15.92 -3.03 -5.63
N ALA A 113 15.98 -1.74 -5.27
CA ALA A 113 15.85 -1.29 -3.88
C ALA A 113 14.49 -1.68 -3.30
N PHE A 114 13.42 -1.54 -4.11
CA PHE A 114 12.07 -1.96 -3.73
C PHE A 114 12.00 -3.48 -3.48
N ALA A 115 12.69 -4.30 -4.29
CA ALA A 115 12.77 -5.75 -4.06
C ALA A 115 13.43 -6.06 -2.69
N GLY A 116 14.54 -5.37 -2.38
CA GLY A 116 15.22 -5.49 -1.09
C GLY A 116 14.37 -5.04 0.09
N ALA A 117 13.68 -3.88 -0.04
CA ALA A 117 12.80 -3.37 1.01
C ALA A 117 11.61 -4.30 1.26
N MET A 118 11.02 -4.86 0.20
CA MET A 118 9.91 -5.80 0.33
C MET A 118 10.38 -7.14 0.93
N TYR A 119 11.58 -7.61 0.60
CA TYR A 119 12.19 -8.74 1.28
C TYR A 119 12.40 -8.44 2.77
N GLY A 120 12.96 -7.27 3.11
CA GLY A 120 13.12 -6.83 4.49
C GLY A 120 11.81 -6.81 5.28
N LEU A 121 10.72 -6.35 4.66
CA LEU A 121 9.40 -6.32 5.25
C LEU A 121 8.91 -7.72 5.64
N VAL A 122 9.07 -8.72 4.75
CA VAL A 122 8.54 -10.07 5.00
C VAL A 122 9.41 -10.89 5.96
N VAL A 123 10.68 -10.54 6.13
CA VAL A 123 11.57 -11.23 7.08
C VAL A 123 11.75 -10.47 8.41
N ALA A 124 11.15 -9.29 8.58
CA ALA A 124 11.17 -8.57 9.84
C ALA A 124 10.40 -9.33 10.92
N ASP A 125 11.05 -9.57 12.06
CA ASP A 125 10.46 -10.16 13.27
C ASP A 125 10.29 -9.12 14.39
N ASP A 126 10.19 -7.86 14.01
CA ASP A 126 9.91 -6.74 14.89
C ASP A 126 8.95 -5.79 14.17
N LEU A 127 7.88 -5.34 14.86
CA LEU A 127 6.85 -4.49 14.27
C LEU A 127 7.37 -3.11 13.85
N LEU A 128 8.34 -2.54 14.60
CA LEU A 128 8.93 -1.26 14.24
C LEU A 128 9.85 -1.40 13.03
N LEU A 129 10.62 -2.49 12.97
CA LEU A 129 11.44 -2.81 11.80
C LEU A 129 10.57 -3.08 10.57
N LEU A 130 9.46 -3.82 10.72
CA LEU A 130 8.47 -4.03 9.68
C LEU A 130 7.90 -2.69 9.20
N PHE A 131 7.56 -1.77 10.11
CA PHE A 131 7.09 -0.42 9.78
C PHE A 131 8.14 0.39 9.00
N ILE A 132 9.41 0.31 9.36
CA ILE A 132 10.49 0.97 8.60
C ILE A 132 10.52 0.48 7.15
N PHE A 133 10.53 -0.83 6.92
CA PHE A 133 10.50 -1.38 5.57
C PHE A 133 9.17 -1.07 4.85
N TRP A 134 8.05 -1.02 5.58
CA TRP A 134 6.76 -0.60 5.06
C TRP A 134 6.81 0.81 4.46
N GLU A 135 7.40 1.76 5.18
CA GLU A 135 7.53 3.13 4.68
C GLU A 135 8.58 3.26 3.58
N ILE A 136 9.69 2.52 3.63
CA ILE A 136 10.64 2.46 2.52
C ILE A 136 9.94 1.98 1.24
N THR A 137 9.09 0.94 1.31
CA THR A 137 8.31 0.49 0.14
C THR A 137 7.30 1.54 -0.31
N THR A 138 6.73 2.35 0.59
CA THR A 138 5.84 3.47 0.27
C THR A 138 6.57 4.54 -0.55
N VAL A 139 7.73 4.98 -0.07
CA VAL A 139 8.55 5.99 -0.77
C VAL A 139 9.04 5.49 -2.14
N LEU A 140 9.56 4.27 -2.20
CA LEU A 140 10.03 3.69 -3.47
C LEU A 140 8.89 3.49 -4.47
N SER A 141 7.70 3.12 -4.02
CA SER A 141 6.53 3.01 -4.89
C SER A 141 6.09 4.37 -5.44
N PHE A 142 6.12 5.43 -4.61
CA PHE A 142 5.88 6.81 -5.06
C PHE A 142 6.83 7.21 -6.19
N LEU A 143 8.13 6.93 -6.04
CA LEU A 143 9.14 7.24 -7.06
C LEU A 143 8.92 6.44 -8.34
N LEU A 144 8.60 5.15 -8.23
CA LEU A 144 8.35 4.26 -9.37
C LEU A 144 7.05 4.61 -10.13
N ILE A 145 5.97 4.95 -9.42
CA ILE A 145 4.71 5.39 -10.03
C ILE A 145 4.91 6.74 -10.72
N GLY A 146 5.66 7.63 -10.09
CA GLY A 146 5.99 8.96 -10.59
C GLY A 146 7.11 9.00 -11.64
N TYR A 147 7.57 7.86 -12.17
CA TYR A 147 8.68 7.80 -13.14
C TYR A 147 8.52 8.77 -14.32
N ALA A 148 7.35 8.83 -14.91
CA ALA A 148 7.05 9.76 -15.99
C ALA A 148 6.78 11.19 -15.45
N ARG A 149 7.80 11.83 -14.87
CA ARG A 149 7.72 13.13 -14.13
C ARG A 149 7.07 14.26 -14.93
N VAL A 150 7.18 14.24 -16.25
CA VAL A 150 6.59 15.26 -17.15
C VAL A 150 5.07 15.10 -17.23
N ARG A 151 4.52 13.90 -17.06
CA ARG A 151 3.08 13.64 -17.14
C ARG A 151 2.38 14.02 -15.83
N LEU A 152 1.47 14.98 -15.90
CA LEU A 152 0.69 15.42 -14.74
C LEU A 152 -0.10 14.26 -14.09
N SER A 153 -0.64 13.34 -14.91
CA SER A 153 -1.35 12.14 -14.42
C SER A 153 -0.45 11.24 -13.56
N ALA A 154 0.81 11.02 -13.96
CA ALA A 154 1.73 10.21 -13.20
C ALA A 154 2.11 10.88 -11.86
N ARG A 155 2.31 12.20 -11.84
CA ARG A 155 2.60 12.95 -10.60
C ARG A 155 1.41 12.92 -9.63
N ARG A 156 0.19 13.10 -10.14
CA ARG A 156 -1.03 13.03 -9.30
C ARG A 156 -1.23 11.63 -8.74
N ALA A 157 -1.11 10.60 -9.57
CA ALA A 157 -1.24 9.21 -9.16
C ALA A 157 -0.21 8.81 -8.10
N SER A 158 1.05 9.20 -8.27
CA SER A 158 2.10 8.91 -7.29
C SER A 158 1.87 9.62 -5.95
N MET A 159 1.48 10.91 -5.98
CA MET A 159 1.17 11.67 -4.76
C MET A 159 -0.05 11.07 -4.03
N GLN A 160 -1.09 10.68 -4.75
CA GLN A 160 -2.27 10.05 -4.18
C GLN A 160 -1.93 8.70 -3.52
N ALA A 161 -1.14 7.86 -4.19
CA ALA A 161 -0.66 6.61 -3.62
C ALA A 161 0.17 6.86 -2.35
N LEU A 162 1.09 7.84 -2.36
CA LEU A 162 1.89 8.22 -1.21
C LEU A 162 1.01 8.65 -0.03
N ILE A 163 0.11 9.62 -0.23
CA ILE A 163 -0.72 10.17 0.86
C ILE A 163 -1.55 9.07 1.51
N ILE A 164 -2.22 8.22 0.70
CA ILE A 164 -3.10 7.17 1.24
C ILE A 164 -2.31 6.11 1.99
N THR A 165 -1.21 5.62 1.40
CA THR A 165 -0.45 4.54 2.02
C THR A 165 0.36 5.01 3.21
N THR A 166 0.84 6.27 3.24
CA THR A 166 1.50 6.87 4.41
C THR A 166 0.49 7.14 5.54
N ALA A 167 -0.70 7.68 5.22
CA ALA A 167 -1.74 7.89 6.24
C ALA A 167 -2.12 6.56 6.91
N GLY A 168 -2.30 5.49 6.11
CA GLY A 168 -2.54 4.15 6.66
C GLY A 168 -1.35 3.61 7.45
N GLY A 169 -0.12 3.84 6.98
CA GLY A 169 1.10 3.44 7.68
C GLY A 169 1.26 4.14 9.03
N LEU A 170 1.02 5.45 9.09
CA LEU A 170 1.05 6.21 10.35
C LEU A 170 -0.05 5.74 11.32
N THR A 171 -1.24 5.43 10.82
CA THR A 171 -2.30 4.82 11.63
C THR A 171 -1.86 3.47 12.17
N MET A 172 -1.22 2.63 11.34
CA MET A 172 -0.63 1.36 11.75
C MET A 172 0.44 1.54 12.83
N LEU A 173 1.28 2.57 12.73
CA LEU A 173 2.32 2.85 13.72
C LEU A 173 1.73 3.09 15.12
N VAL A 174 0.60 3.80 15.20
CA VAL A 174 -0.10 3.97 16.49
C VAL A 174 -0.54 2.60 17.03
N GLY A 175 -1.09 1.74 16.19
CA GLY A 175 -1.44 0.36 16.57
C GLY A 175 -0.23 -0.46 17.02
N VAL A 176 0.92 -0.34 16.33
CA VAL A 176 2.20 -0.97 16.70
C VAL A 176 2.63 -0.55 18.09
N ILE A 177 2.60 0.77 18.38
CA ILE A 177 3.01 1.30 19.69
C ILE A 177 2.07 0.82 20.79
N LEU A 178 0.75 0.87 20.58
CA LEU A 178 -0.22 0.41 21.57
C LEU A 178 -0.05 -1.08 21.87
N LEU A 179 0.09 -1.91 20.84
CA LEU A 179 0.27 -3.35 20.99
C LEU A 179 1.60 -3.67 21.70
N GLY A 180 2.70 -3.05 21.25
CA GLY A 180 4.02 -3.27 21.83
C GLY A 180 4.11 -2.84 23.30
N GLN A 181 3.53 -1.69 23.66
CA GLN A 181 3.49 -1.24 25.05
C GLN A 181 2.62 -2.14 25.92
N SER A 182 1.49 -2.64 25.41
CA SER A 182 0.61 -3.55 26.15
C SER A 182 1.25 -4.91 26.38
N ALA A 183 2.08 -5.38 25.45
CA ALA A 183 2.77 -6.69 25.51
C ALA A 183 4.15 -6.61 26.18
N GLY A 184 4.77 -5.44 26.26
CA GLY A 184 6.16 -5.27 26.72
C GLY A 184 7.22 -5.71 25.69
N THR A 185 6.83 -5.99 24.43
CA THR A 185 7.75 -6.40 23.35
C THR A 185 7.21 -5.95 21.99
N TYR A 186 8.10 -5.71 21.03
CA TYR A 186 7.75 -5.46 19.63
C TYR A 186 8.06 -6.66 18.71
N ARG A 187 8.58 -7.77 19.28
CA ARG A 187 8.88 -8.99 18.53
C ARG A 187 7.61 -9.66 18.04
N ILE A 188 7.47 -9.80 16.72
CA ILE A 188 6.24 -10.34 16.10
C ILE A 188 5.99 -11.78 16.55
N SER A 189 7.05 -12.61 16.61
CA SER A 189 6.95 -13.99 17.05
C SER A 189 6.43 -14.12 18.50
N GLU A 190 6.85 -13.22 19.38
CA GLU A 190 6.39 -13.18 20.79
C GLU A 190 4.97 -12.65 20.88
N LEU A 191 4.65 -11.57 20.15
CA LEU A 191 3.33 -10.96 20.11
C LEU A 191 2.26 -11.94 19.62
N VAL A 192 2.54 -12.70 18.56
CA VAL A 192 1.62 -13.71 18.04
C VAL A 192 1.42 -14.84 19.05
N ALA A 193 2.49 -15.31 19.69
CA ALA A 193 2.40 -16.36 20.72
C ALA A 193 1.60 -15.92 21.96
N MET A 194 1.71 -14.63 22.35
CA MET A 194 0.95 -14.05 23.48
C MET A 194 -0.45 -13.58 23.07
N GLY A 195 -0.78 -13.57 21.77
CA GLY A 195 -2.01 -13.01 21.21
C GLY A 195 -3.28 -13.47 21.92
N PRO A 196 -3.53 -14.80 22.11
CA PRO A 196 -4.73 -15.29 22.78
C PRO A 196 -4.88 -14.79 24.23
N GLN A 197 -3.76 -14.57 24.92
CA GLN A 197 -3.77 -14.00 26.28
C GLN A 197 -4.04 -12.49 26.23
N LEU A 198 -3.36 -11.77 25.34
CA LEU A 198 -3.51 -10.32 25.18
C LEU A 198 -4.92 -9.93 24.71
N ALA A 199 -5.56 -10.71 23.86
CA ALA A 199 -6.94 -10.48 23.42
C ALA A 199 -7.93 -10.38 24.60
N SER A 200 -7.62 -11.01 25.74
CA SER A 200 -8.43 -10.92 26.96
C SER A 200 -8.17 -9.64 27.80
N HIS A 201 -7.14 -8.83 27.47
CA HIS A 201 -6.73 -7.65 28.26
C HIS A 201 -7.58 -6.39 27.99
N GLY A 202 -8.69 -6.50 27.24
CA GLY A 202 -9.66 -5.44 27.09
C GLY A 202 -9.55 -4.63 25.80
N PRO A 203 -10.31 -3.52 25.66
CA PRO A 203 -10.56 -2.83 24.39
C PRO A 203 -9.32 -2.18 23.75
N ILE A 204 -8.24 -1.99 24.49
CA ILE A 204 -7.01 -1.40 23.97
C ILE A 204 -6.35 -2.28 22.89
N ILE A 205 -6.43 -3.62 23.05
CA ILE A 205 -5.92 -4.57 22.07
C ILE A 205 -6.79 -4.55 20.81
N ASP A 206 -8.12 -4.52 20.95
CA ASP A 206 -9.04 -4.39 19.81
C ASP A 206 -8.76 -3.12 19.01
N VAL A 207 -8.52 -1.98 19.69
CA VAL A 207 -8.15 -0.71 19.04
C VAL A 207 -6.79 -0.84 18.36
N ALA A 208 -5.78 -1.43 19.01
CA ALA A 208 -4.47 -1.63 18.41
C ALA A 208 -4.54 -2.47 17.14
N ILE A 209 -5.27 -3.60 17.19
CA ILE A 209 -5.48 -4.48 16.03
C ILE A 209 -6.27 -3.76 14.94
N ALA A 210 -7.35 -3.03 15.26
CA ALA A 210 -8.08 -2.24 14.26
C ALA A 210 -7.18 -1.23 13.54
N LEU A 211 -6.29 -0.53 14.26
CA LEU A 211 -5.35 0.42 13.68
C LEU A 211 -4.29 -0.27 12.79
N LEU A 212 -3.80 -1.44 13.19
CA LEU A 212 -2.92 -2.29 12.37
C LEU A 212 -3.62 -2.72 11.08
N LEU A 213 -4.89 -3.13 11.18
CA LEU A 213 -5.70 -3.53 10.03
C LEU A 213 -5.99 -2.37 9.08
N VAL A 214 -6.12 -1.12 9.56
CA VAL A 214 -6.22 0.07 8.69
C VAL A 214 -4.99 0.20 7.81
N GLY A 215 -3.78 0.01 8.35
CA GLY A 215 -2.56 -0.03 7.56
C GLY A 215 -2.57 -1.11 6.49
N ALA A 216 -2.99 -2.33 6.84
CA ALA A 216 -3.12 -3.45 5.90
C ALA A 216 -4.11 -3.14 4.78
N VAL A 217 -5.29 -2.61 5.11
CA VAL A 217 -6.38 -2.26 4.19
C VAL A 217 -5.96 -1.18 3.20
N THR A 218 -5.27 -0.12 3.65
CA THR A 218 -4.80 0.96 2.80
C THR A 218 -3.73 0.50 1.81
N LYS A 219 -2.76 -0.29 2.27
CA LYS A 219 -1.68 -0.81 1.43
C LYS A 219 -2.18 -1.85 0.43
N SER A 220 -3.16 -2.67 0.82
CA SER A 220 -3.80 -3.67 -0.05
C SER A 220 -4.94 -3.10 -0.90
N ALA A 221 -5.13 -1.79 -0.93
CA ALA A 221 -6.12 -1.11 -1.75
C ALA A 221 -7.54 -1.67 -1.61
N LEU A 222 -8.01 -1.90 -0.37
CA LEU A 222 -9.40 -2.25 -0.10
C LEU A 222 -10.27 -1.00 -0.06
N ILE A 223 -11.57 -1.16 -0.24
CA ILE A 223 -12.55 -0.09 -0.03
C ILE A 223 -12.45 0.41 1.42
N PRO A 224 -12.50 1.74 1.67
CA PRO A 224 -12.71 2.83 0.69
C PRO A 224 -11.44 3.32 0.00
N PHE A 225 -10.26 2.80 0.33
CA PHE A 225 -8.95 3.29 -0.11
C PHE A 225 -8.46 2.70 -1.44
N HIS A 226 -9.29 1.95 -2.18
CA HIS A 226 -8.91 1.18 -3.36
C HIS A 226 -8.45 2.01 -4.56
N PHE A 227 -8.87 3.25 -4.67
CA PHE A 227 -8.78 4.08 -5.88
C PHE A 227 -7.35 4.48 -6.26
N TRP A 228 -6.40 4.49 -5.33
CA TRP A 228 -4.99 4.78 -5.65
C TRP A 228 -4.37 3.72 -6.57
N LEU A 229 -4.81 2.46 -6.49
CA LEU A 229 -4.22 1.37 -7.25
C LEU A 229 -4.55 1.44 -8.76
N PRO A 230 -5.79 1.66 -9.21
CA PRO A 230 -6.07 1.95 -10.62
C PRO A 230 -5.37 3.20 -11.15
N GLU A 231 -5.29 4.28 -10.38
CA GLU A 231 -4.56 5.49 -10.76
C GLU A 231 -3.06 5.23 -10.93
N ALA A 232 -2.47 4.37 -10.08
CA ALA A 232 -1.07 3.94 -10.18
C ALA A 232 -0.74 3.22 -11.50
N MET A 233 -1.76 2.85 -12.32
CA MET A 233 -1.54 2.31 -13.68
C MET A 233 -0.94 3.33 -14.66
N ALA A 234 -0.80 4.60 -14.27
CA ALA A 234 0.02 5.59 -14.99
C ALA A 234 1.51 5.24 -15.03
N ALA A 235 1.99 4.38 -14.11
CA ALA A 235 3.35 3.84 -14.07
C ALA A 235 3.68 2.97 -15.30
N PRO A 236 4.98 2.76 -15.63
CA PRO A 236 5.38 1.74 -16.59
C PRO A 236 4.86 0.33 -16.22
N THR A 237 4.57 -0.49 -17.21
CA THR A 237 3.95 -1.81 -16.96
C THR A 237 4.79 -2.76 -16.09
N PRO A 238 6.13 -2.78 -16.14
CA PRO A 238 6.95 -3.56 -15.20
C PRO A 238 6.67 -3.22 -13.73
N VAL A 239 6.45 -1.94 -13.41
CA VAL A 239 6.06 -1.51 -12.06
C VAL A 239 4.75 -2.16 -11.65
N SER A 240 3.74 -2.14 -12.53
CA SER A 240 2.45 -2.76 -12.25
C SER A 240 2.55 -4.29 -12.09
N ALA A 241 3.38 -4.94 -12.91
CA ALA A 241 3.62 -6.38 -12.83
C ALA A 241 4.29 -6.78 -11.50
N TYR A 242 5.15 -5.93 -10.95
CA TYR A 242 5.85 -6.23 -9.72
C TYR A 242 5.09 -5.75 -8.47
N LEU A 243 4.77 -4.45 -8.38
CA LEU A 243 4.15 -3.87 -7.18
C LEU A 243 2.73 -4.42 -6.93
N HIS A 244 1.95 -4.57 -7.99
CA HIS A 244 0.52 -4.89 -7.84
C HIS A 244 0.21 -6.38 -8.01
N ALA A 245 1.11 -7.18 -8.63
CA ALA A 245 0.90 -8.62 -8.73
C ALA A 245 1.66 -9.42 -7.65
N ALA A 246 2.88 -9.01 -7.27
CA ALA A 246 3.78 -9.86 -6.50
C ALA A 246 4.16 -9.32 -5.12
N SER A 247 4.13 -7.99 -4.91
CA SER A 247 4.82 -7.41 -3.76
C SER A 247 3.98 -6.41 -2.95
N MET A 248 3.98 -5.11 -3.27
CA MET A 248 3.47 -4.02 -2.44
C MET A 248 2.07 -4.27 -1.87
N VAL A 249 1.10 -4.58 -2.74
CA VAL A 249 -0.30 -4.76 -2.31
C VAL A 249 -0.52 -6.02 -1.49
N LYS A 250 0.42 -6.96 -1.53
CA LYS A 250 0.42 -8.16 -0.70
C LYS A 250 1.00 -7.94 0.70
N ALA A 251 1.68 -6.81 0.93
CA ALA A 251 2.19 -6.49 2.26
C ALA A 251 1.07 -6.43 3.31
N GLY A 252 -0.10 -5.87 2.96
CA GLY A 252 -1.25 -5.86 3.88
C GLY A 252 -1.86 -7.26 4.07
N VAL A 253 -1.97 -8.05 3.00
CA VAL A 253 -2.41 -9.46 3.10
C VAL A 253 -1.44 -10.27 3.96
N TYR A 254 -0.12 -10.05 3.78
CA TYR A 254 0.92 -10.66 4.60
C TYR A 254 0.79 -10.25 6.08
N LEU A 255 0.56 -8.97 6.37
CA LEU A 255 0.39 -8.50 7.75
C LEU A 255 -0.83 -9.15 8.41
N VAL A 256 -1.96 -9.24 7.68
CA VAL A 256 -3.15 -9.96 8.17
C VAL A 256 -2.83 -11.44 8.42
N ALA A 257 -2.20 -12.13 7.46
CA ALA A 257 -1.80 -13.52 7.63
C ALA A 257 -0.84 -13.72 8.82
N ARG A 258 0.10 -12.77 9.02
CA ARG A 258 1.08 -12.81 10.10
C ARG A 258 0.45 -12.66 11.49
N LEU A 259 -0.58 -11.83 11.62
CA LEU A 259 -1.26 -11.56 12.89
C LEU A 259 -2.40 -12.55 13.17
N ALA A 260 -2.95 -13.22 12.15
CA ALA A 260 -4.12 -14.07 12.27
C ALA A 260 -4.01 -15.15 13.37
N PRO A 261 -2.89 -15.89 13.55
CA PRO A 261 -2.82 -16.95 14.56
C PRO A 261 -3.05 -16.45 15.99
N GLY A 262 -2.63 -15.18 16.29
CA GLY A 262 -2.75 -14.61 17.63
C GLY A 262 -3.98 -13.73 17.86
N TYR A 263 -4.57 -13.15 16.79
CA TYR A 263 -5.52 -12.04 16.95
C TYR A 263 -6.83 -12.20 16.17
N SER A 264 -7.06 -13.34 15.50
CA SER A 264 -8.31 -13.57 14.74
C SER A 264 -9.58 -13.53 15.58
N ASP A 265 -9.48 -13.76 16.88
CA ASP A 265 -10.60 -13.73 17.83
C ASP A 265 -10.89 -12.36 18.43
N THR A 266 -10.09 -11.33 18.08
CA THR A 266 -10.35 -9.95 18.53
C THR A 266 -11.64 -9.39 17.91
N ALA A 267 -12.35 -8.55 18.66
CA ALA A 267 -13.65 -8.02 18.26
C ALA A 267 -13.61 -7.23 16.95
N ALA A 268 -12.48 -6.59 16.61
CA ALA A 268 -12.31 -5.81 15.39
C ALA A 268 -12.04 -6.67 14.15
N TRP A 269 -11.47 -7.87 14.29
CA TRP A 269 -10.93 -8.69 13.21
C TRP A 269 -11.98 -9.09 12.17
N GLN A 270 -12.92 -9.93 12.58
CA GLN A 270 -13.89 -10.50 11.66
C GLN A 270 -14.82 -9.44 11.04
N PRO A 271 -15.46 -8.52 11.81
CA PRO A 271 -16.36 -7.53 11.22
C PRO A 271 -15.68 -6.64 10.20
N MET A 272 -14.44 -6.18 10.49
CA MET A 272 -13.70 -5.30 9.60
C MET A 272 -13.24 -6.02 8.33
N LEU A 273 -12.58 -7.17 8.46
CA LEU A 273 -11.99 -7.87 7.31
C LEU A 273 -13.07 -8.54 6.45
N LEU A 274 -14.14 -9.07 7.04
CA LEU A 274 -15.27 -9.63 6.29
C LEU A 274 -15.97 -8.55 5.46
N THR A 275 -16.37 -7.45 6.10
CA THR A 275 -17.12 -6.38 5.43
C THR A 275 -16.31 -5.75 4.30
N LEU A 276 -15.05 -5.39 4.59
CA LEU A 276 -14.16 -4.77 3.61
C LEU A 276 -13.74 -5.79 2.52
N GLY A 277 -13.51 -7.05 2.89
CA GLY A 277 -13.13 -8.10 1.96
C GLY A 277 -14.23 -8.40 0.93
N VAL A 278 -15.47 -8.69 1.39
CA VAL A 278 -16.61 -8.94 0.50
C VAL A 278 -16.91 -7.72 -0.35
N GLY A 279 -17.02 -6.55 0.28
CA GLY A 279 -17.32 -5.31 -0.44
C GLY A 279 -16.29 -5.01 -1.53
N THR A 280 -15.01 -5.16 -1.20
CA THR A 280 -13.91 -4.93 -2.16
C THR A 280 -13.89 -5.97 -3.28
N MET A 281 -14.11 -7.25 -2.97
CA MET A 281 -14.14 -8.33 -3.95
C MET A 281 -15.25 -8.10 -5.00
N VAL A 282 -16.46 -7.84 -4.54
CA VAL A 282 -17.63 -7.65 -5.40
C VAL A 282 -17.50 -6.35 -6.21
N PHE A 283 -17.19 -5.24 -5.55
CA PHE A 283 -17.02 -3.95 -6.22
C PHE A 283 -15.89 -3.98 -7.26
N GLY A 284 -14.71 -4.48 -6.89
CA GLY A 284 -13.56 -4.56 -7.79
C GLY A 284 -13.87 -5.40 -9.03
N GLY A 285 -14.51 -6.56 -8.85
CA GLY A 285 -14.94 -7.44 -9.95
C GLY A 285 -15.97 -6.75 -10.86
N TRP A 286 -16.95 -6.08 -10.25
CA TRP A 286 -17.96 -5.30 -10.97
C TRP A 286 -17.35 -4.21 -11.85
N VAL A 287 -16.45 -3.41 -11.30
CA VAL A 287 -15.79 -2.32 -12.05
C VAL A 287 -14.84 -2.86 -13.11
N ALA A 288 -14.12 -3.97 -12.84
CA ALA A 288 -13.24 -4.62 -13.81
C ALA A 288 -13.97 -5.03 -15.08
N MET A 289 -15.21 -5.55 -14.98
CA MET A 289 -16.03 -5.93 -16.14
C MET A 289 -16.38 -4.75 -17.07
N ARG A 290 -16.31 -3.51 -16.57
CA ARG A 290 -16.67 -2.28 -17.32
C ARG A 290 -15.48 -1.63 -18.03
N GLN A 291 -14.23 -2.05 -17.70
CA GLN A 291 -13.04 -1.41 -18.24
C GLN A 291 -12.81 -1.73 -19.72
N TYR A 292 -12.29 -0.73 -20.43
CA TYR A 292 -11.83 -0.87 -21.83
C TYR A 292 -10.30 -0.88 -21.94
N ASP A 293 -9.59 -0.33 -20.97
CA ASP A 293 -8.13 -0.41 -20.85
C ASP A 293 -7.74 -1.73 -20.18
N LEU A 294 -6.90 -2.55 -20.84
CA LEU A 294 -6.47 -3.86 -20.32
C LEU A 294 -5.75 -3.74 -18.97
N LYS A 295 -4.99 -2.67 -18.77
CA LYS A 295 -4.25 -2.44 -17.54
C LYS A 295 -5.17 -2.08 -16.39
N LEU A 296 -6.18 -1.24 -16.64
CA LEU A 296 -7.22 -0.90 -15.65
C LEU A 296 -8.11 -2.10 -15.33
N LEU A 297 -8.44 -2.93 -16.32
CA LEU A 297 -9.18 -4.18 -16.11
C LEU A 297 -8.42 -5.08 -15.12
N LEU A 298 -7.11 -5.26 -15.32
CA LEU A 298 -6.28 -6.04 -14.41
C LEU A 298 -6.13 -5.36 -13.03
N ALA A 299 -6.09 -4.03 -12.96
CA ALA A 299 -5.98 -3.30 -11.70
C ALA A 299 -7.22 -3.50 -10.82
N TYR A 300 -8.43 -3.27 -11.35
CA TYR A 300 -9.67 -3.54 -10.62
C TYR A 300 -9.86 -5.03 -10.32
N GLY A 301 -9.44 -5.91 -11.23
CA GLY A 301 -9.37 -7.34 -10.97
C GLY A 301 -8.35 -7.68 -9.86
N THR A 302 -7.30 -6.87 -9.64
CA THR A 302 -6.39 -7.04 -8.50
C THR A 302 -7.05 -6.58 -7.20
N VAL A 303 -7.73 -5.42 -7.19
CA VAL A 303 -8.55 -4.96 -6.06
C VAL A 303 -9.53 -6.06 -5.62
N SER A 304 -10.26 -6.65 -6.58
CA SER A 304 -11.18 -7.76 -6.30
C SER A 304 -10.50 -8.95 -5.64
N GLN A 305 -9.34 -9.38 -6.15
CA GLN A 305 -8.62 -10.54 -5.63
C GLN A 305 -7.97 -10.26 -4.25
N LEU A 306 -7.55 -9.02 -3.98
CA LEU A 306 -7.06 -8.63 -2.66
C LEU A 306 -8.19 -8.68 -1.62
N GLY A 307 -9.39 -8.18 -1.97
CA GLY A 307 -10.59 -8.35 -1.15
C GLY A 307 -10.89 -9.82 -0.89
N PHE A 308 -10.74 -10.68 -1.90
CA PHE A 308 -10.93 -12.13 -1.76
C PHE A 308 -9.94 -12.75 -0.76
N MET A 309 -8.64 -12.47 -0.88
CA MET A 309 -7.64 -13.00 0.05
C MET A 309 -7.89 -12.54 1.50
N ILE A 310 -8.20 -11.27 1.70
CA ILE A 310 -8.51 -10.71 3.03
C ILE A 310 -9.79 -11.35 3.60
N LEU A 311 -10.82 -11.56 2.78
CA LEU A 311 -12.04 -12.24 3.18
C LEU A 311 -11.76 -13.67 3.70
N VAL A 312 -10.92 -14.44 2.98
CA VAL A 312 -10.58 -15.81 3.39
C VAL A 312 -9.79 -15.80 4.70
N LEU A 313 -8.78 -14.93 4.82
CA LEU A 313 -7.97 -14.80 6.03
C LEU A 313 -8.77 -14.27 7.24
N SER A 314 -9.93 -13.62 7.02
CA SER A 314 -10.78 -13.15 8.12
C SER A 314 -11.39 -14.27 8.94
N VAL A 315 -11.46 -15.50 8.39
CA VAL A 315 -12.03 -16.68 9.07
C VAL A 315 -11.18 -17.07 10.29
N GLY A 316 -9.85 -16.98 10.20
CA GLY A 316 -8.94 -17.24 11.31
C GLY A 316 -8.73 -18.74 11.62
N THR A 317 -9.14 -19.67 10.74
CA THR A 317 -8.93 -21.11 10.90
C THR A 317 -7.70 -21.60 10.12
N PRO A 318 -7.08 -22.75 10.52
CA PRO A 318 -5.97 -23.35 9.80
C PRO A 318 -6.26 -23.58 8.31
N ASP A 319 -7.42 -24.12 7.99
CA ASP A 319 -7.83 -24.44 6.62
C ASP A 319 -8.02 -23.18 5.78
N ALA A 320 -8.64 -22.13 6.35
CA ALA A 320 -8.79 -20.84 5.67
C ALA A 320 -7.44 -20.14 5.47
N ALA A 321 -6.53 -20.25 6.41
CA ALA A 321 -5.18 -19.73 6.30
C ALA A 321 -4.40 -20.40 5.16
N LEU A 322 -4.42 -21.74 5.09
CA LEU A 322 -3.82 -22.50 4.00
C LEU A 322 -4.43 -22.13 2.65
N ALA A 323 -5.75 -22.14 2.54
CA ALA A 323 -6.47 -21.79 1.31
C ALA A 323 -6.21 -20.34 0.86
N GLY A 324 -6.18 -19.38 1.79
CA GLY A 324 -5.90 -17.96 1.52
C GLY A 324 -4.49 -17.73 1.02
N MET A 325 -3.49 -18.39 1.60
CA MET A 325 -2.10 -18.28 1.15
C MET A 325 -1.85 -19.05 -0.16
N ALA A 326 -2.49 -20.20 -0.36
CA ALA A 326 -2.49 -20.89 -1.65
C ALA A 326 -3.05 -19.99 -2.77
N LEU A 327 -4.13 -19.25 -2.48
CA LEU A 327 -4.69 -18.26 -3.40
C LEU A 327 -3.72 -17.10 -3.67
N LEU A 328 -2.98 -16.64 -2.65
CA LEU A 328 -1.96 -15.58 -2.82
C LEU A 328 -0.83 -16.02 -3.75
N VAL A 329 -0.34 -17.27 -3.61
CA VAL A 329 0.68 -17.85 -4.50
C VAL A 329 0.17 -17.90 -5.94
N GLY A 330 -1.01 -18.48 -6.16
CA GLY A 330 -1.63 -18.54 -7.49
C GLY A 330 -1.81 -17.15 -8.10
N HIS A 331 -2.34 -16.21 -7.31
CA HIS A 331 -2.53 -14.81 -7.73
C HIS A 331 -1.21 -14.14 -8.14
N ALA A 332 -0.11 -14.38 -7.43
CA ALA A 332 1.19 -13.82 -7.80
C ALA A 332 1.61 -14.26 -9.20
N LEU A 333 1.48 -15.56 -9.49
CA LEU A 333 1.89 -16.16 -10.75
C LEU A 333 1.03 -15.66 -11.92
N PHE A 334 -0.30 -15.87 -11.86
CA PHE A 334 -1.13 -15.52 -13.01
C PHE A 334 -1.25 -14.00 -13.22
N LYS A 335 -1.24 -13.18 -12.15
CA LYS A 335 -1.41 -11.75 -12.29
C LYS A 335 -0.14 -11.08 -12.84
N ALA A 336 1.04 -11.49 -12.39
CA ALA A 336 2.30 -11.03 -12.98
C ALA A 336 2.37 -11.40 -14.46
N THR A 337 2.02 -12.63 -14.84
CA THR A 337 1.94 -13.07 -16.23
C THR A 337 1.03 -12.17 -17.07
N LEU A 338 -0.17 -11.86 -16.58
CA LEU A 338 -1.13 -11.02 -17.31
C LEU A 338 -0.65 -9.58 -17.45
N PHE A 339 -0.04 -8.98 -16.42
CA PHE A 339 0.54 -7.64 -16.55
C PHE A 339 1.72 -7.61 -17.54
N LEU A 340 2.62 -8.59 -17.50
CA LEU A 340 3.69 -8.70 -18.50
C LEU A 340 3.13 -8.84 -19.90
N THR A 341 2.07 -9.65 -20.08
CA THR A 341 1.34 -9.78 -21.36
C THR A 341 0.78 -8.45 -21.83
N VAL A 342 0.13 -7.66 -20.96
CA VAL A 342 -0.37 -6.33 -21.32
C VAL A 342 0.76 -5.40 -21.73
N GLY A 343 1.91 -5.47 -21.04
CA GLY A 343 3.07 -4.65 -21.41
C GLY A 343 3.65 -4.99 -22.77
N ILE A 344 3.66 -6.29 -23.14
CA ILE A 344 4.09 -6.72 -24.48
C ILE A 344 3.08 -6.22 -25.52
N ILE A 345 1.77 -6.36 -25.28
CA ILE A 345 0.73 -5.88 -26.20
C ILE A 345 0.87 -4.37 -26.40
N ASP A 346 0.97 -3.60 -25.31
CA ASP A 346 1.12 -2.15 -25.36
C ASP A 346 2.36 -1.70 -26.12
N HIS A 347 3.49 -2.39 -25.89
CA HIS A 347 4.76 -2.11 -26.57
C HIS A 347 4.71 -2.40 -28.07
N GLU A 348 4.14 -3.55 -28.47
CA GLU A 348 4.18 -4.01 -29.86
C GLU A 348 3.02 -3.47 -30.72
N THR A 349 1.93 -3.01 -30.11
CA THR A 349 0.76 -2.46 -30.82
C THR A 349 0.53 -0.96 -30.62
N GLY A 350 1.21 -0.35 -29.63
CA GLY A 350 1.03 1.04 -29.24
C GLY A 350 -0.31 1.34 -28.54
N THR A 351 -1.09 0.31 -28.17
CA THR A 351 -2.39 0.50 -27.52
C THR A 351 -2.76 -0.67 -26.60
N ARG A 352 -3.48 -0.38 -25.53
CA ARG A 352 -4.09 -1.34 -24.61
C ARG A 352 -5.61 -1.21 -24.52
N ASP A 353 -6.20 -0.34 -25.36
CA ASP A 353 -7.67 -0.22 -25.46
C ASP A 353 -8.24 -1.39 -26.25
N ILE A 354 -9.06 -2.22 -25.59
CA ILE A 354 -9.68 -3.41 -26.19
C ILE A 354 -10.52 -3.08 -27.43
N ARG A 355 -10.98 -1.84 -27.60
CA ARG A 355 -11.75 -1.39 -28.76
C ARG A 355 -10.86 -1.17 -29.99
N LYS A 356 -9.56 -0.97 -29.77
CA LYS A 356 -8.54 -0.73 -30.82
C LYS A 356 -7.68 -1.95 -31.12
N LEU A 357 -7.91 -3.08 -30.44
CA LEU A 357 -7.19 -4.33 -30.62
C LEU A 357 -8.05 -5.32 -31.42
N SER A 358 -7.56 -5.84 -32.52
CA SER A 358 -8.22 -6.89 -33.31
C SER A 358 -7.18 -7.84 -33.95
N GLU A 359 -7.43 -9.13 -33.88
CA GLU A 359 -6.62 -10.21 -34.46
C GLU A 359 -5.15 -10.29 -34.01
N VAL A 360 -4.83 -9.72 -32.84
CA VAL A 360 -3.46 -9.74 -32.30
C VAL A 360 -3.01 -11.18 -32.01
N GLY A 361 -3.92 -12.07 -31.62
CA GLY A 361 -3.61 -13.46 -31.33
C GLY A 361 -3.02 -14.26 -32.51
N ARG A 362 -3.39 -13.90 -33.75
CA ARG A 362 -2.81 -14.51 -34.95
C ARG A 362 -1.35 -14.09 -35.19
N GLN A 363 -0.97 -12.89 -34.69
CA GLN A 363 0.35 -12.31 -34.85
C GLN A 363 1.29 -12.74 -33.71
N MET A 364 0.73 -12.98 -32.52
CA MET A 364 1.46 -13.35 -31.30
C MET A 364 0.87 -14.62 -30.67
N PRO A 365 0.96 -15.81 -31.35
CA PRO A 365 0.30 -17.03 -30.88
C PRO A 365 0.82 -17.52 -29.52
N VAL A 366 2.12 -17.39 -29.24
CA VAL A 366 2.69 -17.76 -27.92
C VAL A 366 2.12 -16.89 -26.83
N LEU A 367 2.01 -15.58 -27.07
CA LEU A 367 1.46 -14.66 -26.08
C LEU A 367 -0.04 -14.90 -25.83
N LEU A 368 -0.80 -15.29 -26.87
CA LEU A 368 -2.19 -15.72 -26.74
C LEU A 368 -2.31 -16.93 -25.81
N VAL A 369 -1.48 -17.97 -26.00
CA VAL A 369 -1.50 -19.18 -25.16
C VAL A 369 -1.15 -18.83 -23.70
N VAL A 370 -0.11 -18.02 -23.48
CA VAL A 370 0.29 -17.51 -22.16
C VAL A 370 -0.89 -16.77 -21.50
N ALA A 371 -1.56 -15.89 -22.23
CA ALA A 371 -2.69 -15.12 -21.74
C ALA A 371 -3.90 -16.00 -21.41
N ILE A 372 -4.21 -17.00 -22.23
CA ILE A 372 -5.31 -17.94 -21.99
C ILE A 372 -5.06 -18.73 -20.71
N ILE A 373 -3.88 -19.29 -20.53
CA ILE A 373 -3.52 -20.11 -19.35
C ILE A 373 -3.60 -19.25 -18.07
N ALA A 374 -2.99 -18.05 -18.09
CA ALA A 374 -3.00 -17.17 -16.94
C ALA A 374 -4.42 -16.65 -16.61
N ALA A 375 -5.23 -16.32 -17.62
CA ALA A 375 -6.61 -15.90 -17.43
C ALA A 375 -7.52 -17.05 -16.98
N ALA A 376 -7.32 -18.25 -17.47
CA ALA A 376 -8.01 -19.46 -17.05
C ALA A 376 -7.67 -19.80 -15.58
N SER A 377 -6.40 -19.69 -15.19
CA SER A 377 -5.98 -19.82 -13.79
C SER A 377 -6.66 -18.76 -12.91
N MET A 378 -6.67 -17.50 -13.32
CA MET A 378 -7.38 -16.42 -12.62
C MET A 378 -8.87 -16.70 -12.47
N ALA A 379 -9.52 -17.25 -13.50
CA ALA A 379 -10.91 -17.65 -13.50
C ALA A 379 -11.19 -18.86 -12.57
N GLY A 380 -10.19 -19.65 -12.23
CA GLY A 380 -10.33 -20.91 -11.48
C GLY A 380 -10.76 -22.06 -12.37
N VAL A 381 -10.21 -22.13 -13.60
CA VAL A 381 -10.45 -23.23 -14.53
C VAL A 381 -9.41 -24.32 -14.28
N PRO A 382 -9.80 -25.61 -14.12
CA PRO A 382 -8.85 -26.69 -14.05
C PRO A 382 -8.07 -26.84 -15.37
N PRO A 383 -6.82 -27.31 -15.37
CA PRO A 383 -6.04 -27.86 -14.26
C PRO A 383 -5.05 -26.85 -13.62
N PHE A 384 -5.30 -25.58 -13.67
CA PHE A 384 -4.32 -24.56 -13.28
C PHE A 384 -4.35 -24.24 -11.76
N GLY A 385 -3.24 -23.71 -11.21
CA GLY A 385 -3.08 -23.43 -9.78
C GLY A 385 -4.16 -22.54 -9.15
N GLY A 386 -4.76 -21.61 -9.92
CA GLY A 386 -5.89 -20.81 -9.45
C GLY A 386 -7.16 -21.63 -9.19
N PHE A 387 -7.38 -22.74 -9.88
CA PHE A 387 -8.47 -23.67 -9.59
C PHE A 387 -8.23 -24.36 -8.25
N VAL A 388 -7.05 -24.95 -8.03
CA VAL A 388 -6.70 -25.62 -6.76
C VAL A 388 -6.94 -24.71 -5.57
N ALA A 389 -6.46 -23.47 -5.63
CA ALA A 389 -6.63 -22.52 -4.56
C ALA A 389 -8.10 -22.10 -4.33
N LYS A 390 -8.88 -21.89 -5.40
CA LYS A 390 -10.29 -21.52 -5.29
C LYS A 390 -11.15 -22.66 -4.79
N GLU A 391 -10.88 -23.89 -5.24
CA GLU A 391 -11.58 -25.08 -4.75
C GLU A 391 -11.32 -25.31 -3.26
N ALA A 392 -10.07 -25.12 -2.81
CA ALA A 392 -9.72 -25.16 -1.40
C ALA A 392 -10.52 -24.12 -0.59
N VAL A 393 -10.60 -22.86 -1.05
CA VAL A 393 -11.41 -21.83 -0.39
C VAL A 393 -12.90 -22.20 -0.36
N LEU A 394 -13.46 -22.65 -1.48
CA LEU A 394 -14.89 -23.02 -1.54
C LEU A 394 -15.18 -24.23 -0.66
N GLY A 395 -14.27 -25.21 -0.59
CA GLY A 395 -14.37 -26.35 0.30
C GLY A 395 -14.42 -25.94 1.77
N THR A 396 -13.49 -25.09 2.20
CA THR A 396 -13.43 -24.57 3.58
C THR A 396 -14.70 -23.80 3.93
N LEU A 397 -15.11 -22.81 3.10
CA LEU A 397 -16.31 -22.02 3.38
C LEU A 397 -17.61 -22.82 3.31
N LEU A 398 -17.69 -23.84 2.46
CA LEU A 398 -18.83 -24.74 2.41
C LEU A 398 -18.89 -25.60 3.66
N HIS A 399 -17.75 -26.08 4.14
CA HIS A 399 -17.65 -26.84 5.40
C HIS A 399 -18.12 -25.97 6.58
N ASP A 400 -17.71 -24.69 6.67
CA ASP A 400 -18.16 -23.77 7.72
C ASP A 400 -19.68 -23.62 7.73
N VAL A 401 -20.30 -23.43 6.55
CA VAL A 401 -21.77 -23.36 6.41
C VAL A 401 -22.46 -24.68 6.80
N GLN A 402 -21.85 -25.83 6.50
CA GLN A 402 -22.41 -27.14 6.84
C GLN A 402 -22.27 -27.44 8.34
N ALA A 403 -21.21 -26.94 8.99
CA ALA A 403 -21.01 -27.10 10.43
C ALA A 403 -22.05 -26.30 11.25
N ASP A 404 -22.41 -25.10 10.80
CA ASP A 404 -23.48 -24.29 11.38
C ASP A 404 -24.29 -23.58 10.30
N THR A 405 -25.39 -24.17 9.89
CA THR A 405 -26.30 -23.59 8.88
C THR A 405 -27.01 -22.31 9.34
N GLY A 406 -27.00 -22.01 10.63
CA GLY A 406 -27.54 -20.80 11.22
C GLY A 406 -26.57 -19.61 11.20
N ASP A 407 -25.28 -19.83 10.94
CA ASP A 407 -24.29 -18.75 10.88
C ASP A 407 -24.46 -17.90 9.61
N ALA A 408 -25.06 -16.72 9.80
CA ALA A 408 -25.22 -15.75 8.71
C ALA A 408 -23.90 -15.26 8.14
N LEU A 409 -22.82 -15.18 8.95
CA LEU A 409 -21.52 -14.73 8.49
C LEU A 409 -20.86 -15.76 7.57
N ALA A 410 -21.00 -17.06 7.85
CA ALA A 410 -20.55 -18.14 6.98
C ALA A 410 -21.24 -18.07 5.60
N TRP A 411 -22.56 -17.83 5.57
CA TRP A 411 -23.30 -17.64 4.33
C TRP A 411 -22.85 -16.39 3.57
N ILE A 412 -22.61 -15.26 4.24
CA ILE A 412 -22.14 -14.02 3.61
C ILE A 412 -20.77 -14.26 2.97
N ARG A 413 -19.87 -14.99 3.63
CA ARG A 413 -18.54 -15.36 3.08
C ARG A 413 -18.69 -16.21 1.82
N LEU A 414 -19.44 -17.29 1.89
CA LEU A 414 -19.62 -18.21 0.77
C LEU A 414 -20.29 -17.52 -0.43
N LEU A 415 -21.41 -16.85 -0.22
CA LEU A 415 -22.15 -16.16 -1.30
C LEU A 415 -21.33 -14.99 -1.88
N GLY A 416 -20.60 -14.24 -1.05
CA GLY A 416 -19.69 -13.20 -1.49
C GLY A 416 -18.58 -13.74 -2.40
N VAL A 417 -17.98 -14.87 -2.03
CA VAL A 417 -16.95 -15.56 -2.84
C VAL A 417 -17.54 -16.09 -4.15
N ILE A 418 -18.72 -16.68 -4.13
CA ILE A 418 -19.40 -17.16 -5.35
C ILE A 418 -19.64 -15.98 -6.31
N LEU A 419 -20.26 -14.91 -5.84
CA LEU A 419 -20.56 -13.72 -6.67
C LEU A 419 -19.32 -13.07 -7.24
N GLY A 420 -18.31 -12.82 -6.40
CA GLY A 420 -17.03 -12.22 -6.83
C GLY A 420 -16.26 -13.13 -7.79
N SER A 421 -16.36 -14.46 -7.62
CA SER A 421 -15.74 -15.43 -8.53
C SER A 421 -16.44 -15.48 -9.89
N VAL A 422 -17.77 -15.34 -9.96
CA VAL A 422 -18.50 -15.17 -11.23
C VAL A 422 -18.00 -13.96 -11.98
N PHE A 423 -17.85 -12.80 -11.30
CA PHE A 423 -17.29 -11.60 -11.93
C PHE A 423 -15.86 -11.82 -12.39
N THR A 424 -15.06 -12.61 -11.65
CA THR A 424 -13.70 -12.96 -12.04
C THR A 424 -13.67 -13.72 -13.35
N VAL A 425 -14.56 -14.69 -13.56
CA VAL A 425 -14.68 -15.40 -14.85
C VAL A 425 -15.04 -14.44 -15.98
N VAL A 426 -16.01 -13.55 -15.74
CA VAL A 426 -16.45 -12.58 -16.76
C VAL A 426 -15.32 -11.66 -17.21
N TYR A 427 -14.60 -11.04 -16.27
CA TYR A 427 -13.51 -10.13 -16.66
C TYR A 427 -12.27 -10.86 -17.19
N SER A 428 -12.02 -12.12 -16.79
CA SER A 428 -10.97 -12.97 -17.37
C SER A 428 -11.26 -13.29 -18.83
N ALA A 429 -12.47 -13.73 -19.14
CA ALA A 429 -12.92 -13.97 -20.52
C ALA A 429 -12.91 -12.66 -21.35
N ARG A 430 -13.33 -11.54 -20.73
CA ARG A 430 -13.27 -10.20 -21.37
C ARG A 430 -11.83 -9.78 -21.68
N PHE A 431 -10.86 -10.10 -20.80
CA PHE A 431 -9.46 -9.82 -21.02
C PHE A 431 -8.94 -10.54 -22.26
N VAL A 432 -9.12 -11.87 -22.34
CA VAL A 432 -8.63 -12.68 -23.46
C VAL A 432 -9.30 -12.25 -24.79
N TRP A 433 -10.64 -12.16 -24.80
CA TRP A 433 -11.38 -11.70 -25.97
C TRP A 433 -10.99 -10.26 -26.34
N GLY A 434 -10.86 -9.40 -25.34
CA GLY A 434 -10.52 -7.98 -25.51
C GLY A 434 -9.15 -7.76 -26.12
N ALA A 435 -8.17 -8.51 -25.69
CA ALA A 435 -6.79 -8.39 -26.18
C ALA A 435 -6.56 -9.05 -27.53
N PHE A 436 -7.13 -10.24 -27.78
CA PHE A 436 -6.71 -11.12 -28.87
C PHE A 436 -7.83 -11.43 -29.88
N GLY A 437 -9.08 -11.20 -29.51
CA GLY A 437 -10.23 -11.62 -30.32
C GLY A 437 -10.44 -10.75 -31.57
N VAL A 438 -11.17 -11.33 -32.54
CA VAL A 438 -11.64 -10.62 -33.74
C VAL A 438 -12.78 -9.69 -33.35
N LYS A 439 -12.70 -8.41 -33.72
CA LYS A 439 -13.73 -7.41 -33.46
C LYS A 439 -14.67 -7.22 -34.66
N ARG A 440 -15.95 -7.01 -34.38
CA ARG A 440 -16.92 -6.59 -35.40
C ARG A 440 -17.02 -5.05 -35.43
N SER A 441 -17.36 -4.48 -36.60
CA SER A 441 -17.43 -3.04 -36.85
C SER A 441 -18.18 -2.24 -35.76
N ALA A 442 -19.27 -2.78 -35.25
CA ALA A 442 -20.07 -2.12 -34.21
C ALA A 442 -19.40 -1.90 -32.86
N PHE A 443 -18.28 -2.61 -32.58
CA PHE A 443 -17.55 -2.48 -31.32
C PHE A 443 -16.15 -1.86 -31.51
N ALA A 444 -15.57 -2.03 -32.69
CA ALA A 444 -14.21 -1.60 -32.98
C ALA A 444 -14.13 -0.09 -33.25
N GLN A 445 -13.19 0.58 -32.59
CA GLN A 445 -12.75 1.94 -32.94
C GLN A 445 -11.52 1.85 -33.86
N LEU A 446 -11.61 1.01 -34.89
CA LEU A 446 -10.58 0.78 -35.90
C LEU A 446 -11.09 1.29 -37.26
N PRO A 447 -10.17 1.74 -38.14
CA PRO A 447 -10.49 1.98 -39.52
C PRO A 447 -11.16 0.74 -40.16
N THR A 448 -12.10 0.93 -41.02
CA THR A 448 -12.77 -0.14 -41.75
C THR A 448 -12.03 -0.37 -43.08
N GLY A 449 -11.74 -1.62 -43.40
CA GLY A 449 -11.19 -1.98 -44.71
C GLY A 449 -12.25 -1.89 -45.81
N GLU A 450 -11.84 -2.11 -47.05
CA GLU A 450 -12.71 -2.12 -48.22
C GLU A 450 -13.83 -3.18 -48.16
N ASP A 451 -13.57 -4.26 -47.38
CA ASP A 451 -14.53 -5.35 -47.12
C ASP A 451 -15.53 -5.03 -45.99
N GLY A 452 -15.57 -3.80 -45.48
CA GLY A 452 -16.48 -3.36 -44.41
C GLY A 452 -16.12 -3.93 -43.01
N ARG A 453 -15.01 -4.61 -42.87
CA ARG A 453 -14.53 -5.16 -41.60
C ARG A 453 -13.51 -4.25 -40.92
N PRO A 454 -13.43 -4.25 -39.57
CA PRO A 454 -12.38 -3.53 -38.87
C PRO A 454 -11.00 -4.04 -39.34
N MET A 455 -10.10 -3.09 -39.63
CA MET A 455 -8.73 -3.44 -39.99
C MET A 455 -8.05 -4.18 -38.85
N ARG A 456 -7.15 -5.09 -39.22
CA ARG A 456 -6.28 -5.79 -38.26
C ARG A 456 -5.37 -4.78 -37.55
N THR A 457 -5.22 -4.89 -36.22
CA THR A 457 -4.25 -4.08 -35.48
C THR A 457 -2.84 -4.54 -35.86
N PRO A 458 -1.98 -3.67 -36.41
CA PRO A 458 -0.61 -4.04 -36.70
C PRO A 458 0.13 -4.30 -35.39
N ALA A 459 0.88 -5.38 -35.32
CA ALA A 459 1.72 -5.72 -34.19
C ALA A 459 3.11 -6.15 -34.66
N HIS A 460 4.15 -5.65 -34.02
CA HIS A 460 5.51 -6.10 -34.27
C HIS A 460 5.77 -7.46 -33.61
N HIS A 461 6.78 -8.18 -34.08
CA HIS A 461 7.16 -9.44 -33.45
C HIS A 461 7.91 -9.20 -32.14
N ALA A 462 7.31 -9.61 -31.02
CA ALA A 462 7.98 -9.56 -29.72
C ALA A 462 9.20 -10.49 -29.67
N ALA A 463 10.34 -9.98 -29.21
CA ALA A 463 11.54 -10.76 -29.02
C ALA A 463 11.31 -11.92 -28.04
N ARG A 464 11.89 -13.09 -28.28
CA ARG A 464 11.76 -14.25 -27.40
C ARG A 464 12.16 -13.95 -25.95
N SER A 465 13.24 -13.18 -25.74
CA SER A 465 13.68 -12.74 -24.41
C SER A 465 12.69 -11.80 -23.72
N PHE A 466 11.83 -11.10 -24.47
CA PHE A 466 10.79 -10.24 -23.92
C PHE A 466 9.59 -11.06 -23.42
N VAL A 467 9.26 -12.16 -24.12
CA VAL A 467 8.14 -13.05 -23.76
C VAL A 467 8.55 -14.07 -22.69
N ALA A 468 9.83 -14.42 -22.59
CA ALA A 468 10.34 -15.48 -21.72
C ALA A 468 9.90 -15.33 -20.23
N PRO A 469 9.94 -14.17 -19.55
CA PRO A 469 9.48 -14.04 -18.19
C PRO A 469 8.00 -14.42 -18.00
N ALA A 470 7.14 -14.05 -18.95
CA ALA A 470 5.73 -14.43 -18.91
C ALA A 470 5.53 -15.94 -19.14
N VAL A 471 6.33 -16.55 -20.01
CA VAL A 471 6.32 -18.01 -20.23
C VAL A 471 6.76 -18.76 -18.97
N VAL A 472 7.83 -18.32 -18.30
CA VAL A 472 8.30 -18.94 -17.05
C VAL A 472 7.19 -18.92 -15.99
N LEU A 473 6.54 -17.78 -15.76
CA LEU A 473 5.44 -17.67 -14.81
C LEU A 473 4.22 -18.52 -15.20
N THR A 474 3.96 -18.67 -16.52
CA THR A 474 2.90 -19.55 -17.03
C THR A 474 3.21 -21.02 -16.73
N VAL A 475 4.46 -21.46 -16.97
CA VAL A 475 4.89 -22.81 -16.62
C VAL A 475 4.74 -23.07 -15.12
N LEU A 476 5.16 -22.12 -14.27
CA LEU A 476 4.96 -22.24 -12.83
C LEU A 476 3.47 -22.29 -12.45
N THR A 477 2.60 -21.58 -13.15
CA THR A 477 1.14 -21.65 -12.95
C THR A 477 0.58 -23.03 -13.27
N ILE A 478 1.09 -23.68 -14.33
CA ILE A 478 0.73 -25.04 -14.71
C ILE A 478 1.26 -26.04 -13.67
N VAL A 479 2.56 -25.94 -13.34
CA VAL A 479 3.19 -26.84 -12.35
C VAL A 479 2.46 -26.77 -11.01
N TYR A 480 2.12 -25.57 -10.55
CA TYR A 480 1.36 -25.41 -9.33
C TYR A 480 -0.02 -26.07 -9.38
N GLY A 481 -0.68 -26.08 -10.53
CA GLY A 481 -1.97 -26.77 -10.69
C GLY A 481 -1.86 -28.29 -10.60
N PHE A 482 -0.84 -28.89 -11.22
CA PHE A 482 -0.65 -30.34 -11.21
C PHE A 482 0.04 -30.87 -9.95
N VAL A 483 0.90 -30.06 -9.34
CA VAL A 483 1.72 -30.46 -8.18
C VAL A 483 1.61 -29.37 -7.09
N PRO A 484 0.46 -29.25 -6.42
CA PRO A 484 0.28 -28.25 -5.36
C PRO A 484 0.96 -28.61 -4.03
N GLY A 485 1.32 -29.86 -3.80
CA GLY A 485 1.91 -30.38 -2.58
C GLY A 485 3.10 -29.58 -2.05
N PRO A 486 4.09 -29.16 -2.86
CA PRO A 486 5.17 -28.30 -2.36
C PRO A 486 4.72 -26.99 -1.73
N VAL A 487 3.65 -26.36 -2.26
CA VAL A 487 3.10 -25.13 -1.67
C VAL A 487 2.43 -25.43 -0.34
N GLU A 488 1.65 -26.52 -0.26
CA GLU A 488 1.05 -26.99 0.97
C GLU A 488 2.10 -27.28 2.05
N HIS A 489 3.05 -28.19 1.77
CA HIS A 489 4.10 -28.55 2.73
C HIS A 489 4.92 -27.36 3.20
N SER A 490 5.12 -26.37 2.34
CA SER A 490 5.84 -25.16 2.71
C SER A 490 5.05 -24.26 3.67
N LEU A 491 3.73 -24.31 3.66
CA LEU A 491 2.87 -23.47 4.51
C LEU A 491 2.45 -24.18 5.81
N LEU A 492 2.44 -25.52 5.86
CA LEU A 492 1.97 -26.29 7.01
C LEU A 492 2.61 -25.88 8.35
N PRO A 493 3.93 -25.59 8.46
CA PRO A 493 4.50 -25.18 9.74
C PRO A 493 3.93 -23.86 10.28
N TRP A 494 3.62 -22.90 9.39
CA TRP A 494 2.93 -21.67 9.78
C TRP A 494 1.45 -21.90 10.07
N VAL A 495 0.78 -22.75 9.29
CA VAL A 495 -0.63 -23.12 9.54
C VAL A 495 -0.79 -23.80 10.92
N GLY A 496 0.22 -24.53 11.37
CA GLY A 496 0.27 -25.10 12.71
C GLY A 496 0.38 -24.11 13.87
N GLU A 497 0.57 -22.80 13.60
CA GLU A 497 0.50 -21.74 14.63
C GLU A 497 -0.96 -21.36 14.99
N PHE A 498 -1.95 -21.78 14.18
CA PHE A 498 -3.37 -21.56 14.45
C PHE A 498 -3.93 -22.60 15.43
N ALA A 499 -4.98 -22.24 16.15
CA ALA A 499 -5.71 -23.18 16.99
C ALA A 499 -6.47 -24.21 16.14
N GLY A 500 -6.37 -25.49 16.49
CA GLY A 500 -7.01 -26.60 15.79
C GLY A 500 -6.08 -27.32 14.80
N GLU A 501 -6.57 -28.33 14.13
CA GLU A 501 -5.84 -29.10 13.14
C GLU A 501 -6.27 -28.73 11.73
N ALA A 502 -5.32 -28.64 10.80
CA ALA A 502 -5.62 -28.47 9.39
C ALA A 502 -6.10 -29.80 8.81
N THR A 503 -7.26 -29.78 8.21
CA THR A 503 -7.85 -30.93 7.51
C THR A 503 -7.78 -30.80 6.00
N LEU A 504 -7.57 -29.58 5.51
CA LEU A 504 -7.48 -29.25 4.10
C LEU A 504 -6.19 -29.76 3.47
N HIS A 505 -6.32 -30.43 2.34
CA HIS A 505 -5.21 -30.80 1.45
C HIS A 505 -5.36 -30.08 0.11
N LEU A 506 -4.25 -29.57 -0.44
CA LEU A 506 -4.25 -28.97 -1.76
C LEU A 506 -4.05 -30.06 -2.83
N ALA A 507 -5.09 -30.34 -3.60
CA ALA A 507 -5.01 -31.26 -4.71
C ALA A 507 -5.79 -30.75 -5.93
N LEU A 508 -5.43 -31.25 -7.10
CA LEU A 508 -6.16 -30.93 -8.34
C LEU A 508 -7.55 -31.60 -8.37
N TRP A 509 -7.69 -32.74 -7.69
CA TRP A 509 -8.89 -33.54 -7.72
C TRP A 509 -9.21 -34.14 -6.34
N HIS A 510 -10.39 -33.79 -5.81
CA HIS A 510 -10.92 -34.29 -4.54
C HIS A 510 -12.20 -35.14 -4.72
N GLY A 511 -12.41 -35.72 -5.92
CA GLY A 511 -13.65 -36.34 -6.28
C GLY A 511 -14.75 -35.34 -6.66
N ILE A 512 -15.98 -35.87 -6.84
CA ILE A 512 -17.15 -35.01 -7.10
C ILE A 512 -17.72 -34.57 -5.76
N ASN A 513 -17.48 -33.34 -5.39
CA ASN A 513 -17.88 -32.72 -4.14
C ASN A 513 -18.67 -31.42 -4.38
N GLY A 514 -19.24 -30.83 -3.32
CA GLY A 514 -20.00 -29.59 -3.38
C GLY A 514 -19.17 -28.40 -3.89
N ALA A 515 -17.89 -28.28 -3.51
CA ALA A 515 -17.01 -27.23 -3.94
C ALA A 515 -16.76 -27.28 -5.46
N LEU A 516 -16.54 -28.47 -6.03
CA LEU A 516 -16.39 -28.66 -7.48
C LEU A 516 -17.66 -28.25 -8.23
N LEU A 517 -18.86 -28.66 -7.75
CA LEU A 517 -20.11 -28.30 -8.39
C LEU A 517 -20.33 -26.78 -8.39
N ILE A 518 -20.04 -26.12 -7.27
CA ILE A 518 -20.10 -24.66 -7.17
C ILE A 518 -19.09 -24.03 -8.13
N SER A 519 -17.86 -24.53 -8.20
CA SER A 519 -16.82 -24.04 -9.14
C SER A 519 -17.26 -24.13 -10.60
N LEU A 520 -17.83 -25.28 -11.00
CA LEU A 520 -18.36 -25.46 -12.35
C LEU A 520 -19.55 -24.53 -12.63
N GLY A 521 -20.44 -24.33 -11.66
CA GLY A 521 -21.54 -23.38 -11.74
C GLY A 521 -21.05 -21.93 -11.91
N ILE A 522 -20.02 -21.52 -11.17
CA ILE A 522 -19.37 -20.21 -11.29
C ILE A 522 -18.81 -20.01 -12.70
N ILE A 523 -18.08 -21.01 -13.21
CA ILE A 523 -17.47 -20.94 -14.55
C ILE A 523 -18.56 -20.86 -15.62
N ALA A 524 -19.56 -21.73 -15.55
CA ALA A 524 -20.67 -21.76 -16.52
C ALA A 524 -21.45 -20.43 -16.53
N LEU A 525 -21.82 -19.91 -15.35
CA LEU A 525 -22.55 -18.65 -15.22
C LEU A 525 -21.70 -17.46 -15.72
N GLY A 526 -20.42 -17.41 -15.35
CA GLY A 526 -19.53 -16.34 -15.80
C GLY A 526 -19.33 -16.34 -17.32
N LEU A 527 -19.15 -17.52 -17.94
CA LEU A 527 -19.04 -17.64 -19.40
C LEU A 527 -20.35 -17.28 -20.09
N LEU A 528 -21.53 -17.67 -19.54
CA LEU A 528 -22.82 -17.29 -20.04
C LEU A 528 -23.04 -15.78 -20.00
N MET A 529 -22.67 -15.12 -18.89
CA MET A 529 -22.68 -13.64 -18.77
C MET A 529 -21.76 -13.01 -19.81
N HIS A 530 -20.55 -13.54 -20.02
CA HIS A 530 -19.63 -13.03 -21.05
C HIS A 530 -20.17 -13.25 -22.47
N ALA A 531 -20.82 -14.37 -22.77
CA ALA A 531 -21.46 -14.60 -24.06
C ALA A 531 -22.56 -13.57 -24.34
N ASN A 532 -23.32 -13.19 -23.33
CA ASN A 532 -24.37 -12.18 -23.37
C ASN A 532 -23.87 -10.75 -23.04
N ARG A 533 -22.58 -10.48 -23.28
CA ARG A 533 -21.92 -9.21 -22.89
C ARG A 533 -22.57 -7.94 -23.42
N ARG A 534 -23.35 -8.00 -24.51
CA ARG A 534 -24.09 -6.85 -25.05
C ARG A 534 -25.24 -6.46 -24.14
N THR A 535 -26.05 -7.44 -23.73
CA THR A 535 -27.13 -7.24 -22.77
C THR A 535 -26.59 -6.82 -21.41
N LEU A 536 -25.52 -7.49 -20.97
CA LEU A 536 -24.82 -7.12 -19.73
C LEU A 536 -24.34 -5.66 -19.78
N ALA A 537 -23.73 -5.20 -20.87
CA ALA A 537 -23.29 -3.83 -21.03
C ALA A 537 -24.46 -2.83 -20.95
N ALA A 538 -25.61 -3.14 -21.56
CA ALA A 538 -26.81 -2.31 -21.49
C ALA A 538 -27.34 -2.19 -20.05
N VAL A 539 -27.42 -3.29 -19.33
CA VAL A 539 -27.81 -3.31 -17.91
C VAL A 539 -26.81 -2.53 -17.05
N LEU A 540 -25.51 -2.71 -17.28
CA LEU A 540 -24.46 -1.98 -16.54
C LEU A 540 -24.50 -0.46 -16.78
N HIS A 541 -24.94 -0.04 -17.99
CA HIS A 541 -25.09 1.39 -18.31
C HIS A 541 -26.32 2.02 -17.66
N SER A 542 -27.39 1.26 -17.44
CA SER A 542 -28.63 1.77 -16.82
C SER A 542 -28.51 1.95 -15.29
N LEU A 543 -27.51 1.36 -14.66
CA LEU A 543 -27.32 1.46 -13.23
C LEU A 543 -26.62 2.78 -12.84
N PRO A 544 -27.03 3.41 -11.72
CA PRO A 544 -26.46 4.68 -11.29
C PRO A 544 -24.94 4.58 -11.10
N HIS A 545 -24.26 5.64 -11.51
CA HIS A 545 -22.82 5.75 -11.27
C HIS A 545 -22.62 6.05 -9.79
N MET A 546 -22.00 5.13 -9.05
CA MET A 546 -21.58 5.41 -7.68
C MET A 546 -20.61 6.59 -7.67
N THR A 547 -20.73 7.44 -6.66
CA THR A 547 -19.77 8.56 -6.47
C THR A 547 -18.37 7.97 -6.36
N PRO A 548 -17.44 8.31 -7.26
CA PRO A 548 -16.09 7.76 -7.20
C PRO A 548 -15.45 8.13 -5.84
N ALA A 549 -14.91 7.16 -5.12
CA ALA A 549 -14.18 7.39 -3.87
C ALA A 549 -13.04 8.42 -4.05
N GLU A 550 -12.47 8.48 -5.25
CA GLU A 550 -11.53 9.50 -5.70
C GLU A 550 -12.10 10.93 -5.61
N ARG A 551 -13.38 11.14 -5.89
CA ARG A 551 -14.00 12.46 -5.75
C ARG A 551 -14.04 12.88 -4.29
N ILE A 552 -14.46 11.98 -3.39
CA ILE A 552 -14.48 12.23 -1.95
C ILE A 552 -13.07 12.57 -1.45
N TYR A 553 -12.07 11.81 -1.88
CA TYR A 553 -10.68 12.08 -1.56
C TYR A 553 -10.26 13.49 -2.02
N ARG A 554 -10.54 13.86 -3.27
CA ARG A 554 -10.20 15.19 -3.79
C ARG A 554 -10.91 16.31 -3.00
N GLU A 555 -12.18 16.14 -2.69
CA GLU A 555 -12.95 17.11 -1.88
C GLU A 555 -12.35 17.26 -0.48
N VAL A 556 -11.88 16.17 0.13
CA VAL A 556 -11.18 16.22 1.44
C VAL A 556 -9.85 16.98 1.31
N ILE A 557 -9.03 16.66 0.32
CA ILE A 557 -7.73 17.34 0.11
C ILE A 557 -7.94 18.84 -0.20
N ASP A 558 -8.89 19.18 -1.08
CA ASP A 558 -9.22 20.58 -1.39
C ASP A 558 -9.74 21.35 -0.15
N SER A 559 -10.48 20.65 0.71
CA SER A 559 -10.98 21.23 1.97
C SER A 559 -9.85 21.47 2.97
N LEU A 560 -8.88 20.53 3.05
CA LEU A 560 -7.68 20.69 3.88
C LEU A 560 -6.80 21.85 3.36
N ASP A 561 -6.64 21.97 2.05
CA ASP A 561 -5.89 23.07 1.44
C ASP A 561 -6.55 24.42 1.73
N LYS A 562 -7.88 24.53 1.56
CA LYS A 562 -8.65 25.72 1.94
C LYS A 562 -8.51 26.06 3.42
N LEU A 563 -8.56 25.04 4.29
CA LEU A 563 -8.36 25.20 5.72
C LEU A 563 -6.94 25.69 6.03
N ALA A 564 -5.92 25.10 5.40
CA ALA A 564 -4.53 25.51 5.56
C ALA A 564 -4.31 26.96 5.12
N VAL A 565 -4.85 27.34 3.96
CA VAL A 565 -4.79 28.73 3.46
C VAL A 565 -5.52 29.68 4.43
N TRP A 566 -6.68 29.30 4.95
CA TRP A 566 -7.42 30.10 5.91
C TRP A 566 -6.67 30.26 7.24
N VAL A 567 -6.12 29.18 7.81
CA VAL A 567 -5.33 29.20 9.05
C VAL A 567 -4.09 30.06 8.84
N THR A 568 -3.32 29.82 7.78
CA THR A 568 -2.11 30.60 7.46
C THR A 568 -2.42 32.07 7.24
N GLY A 569 -3.49 32.38 6.51
CA GLY A 569 -3.95 33.76 6.31
C GLY A 569 -4.41 34.46 7.60
N LYS A 570 -4.84 33.72 8.62
CA LYS A 570 -5.19 34.24 9.94
C LYS A 570 -3.99 34.42 10.86
N THR A 571 -3.04 33.46 10.81
CA THR A 571 -1.89 33.41 11.74
C THR A 571 -0.67 34.15 11.18
N GLN A 572 -0.44 34.13 9.86
CA GLN A 572 0.74 34.73 9.19
C GLN A 572 0.32 35.93 8.31
N ARG A 573 -0.31 36.93 8.92
CA ARG A 573 -0.82 38.09 8.18
C ARG A 573 0.24 39.04 7.62
N GLY A 574 1.52 38.82 7.90
CA GLY A 574 2.61 39.73 7.49
C GLY A 574 2.55 41.12 8.15
N SER A 575 1.66 41.32 9.13
CA SER A 575 1.48 42.58 9.83
C SER A 575 2.28 42.59 11.13
N LEU A 576 3.30 43.44 11.20
CA LEU A 576 4.11 43.62 12.42
C LEU A 576 3.24 43.98 13.61
N SER A 577 2.26 44.89 13.43
CA SER A 577 1.32 45.29 14.47
C SER A 577 0.52 44.12 15.02
N PHE A 578 0.06 43.21 14.17
CA PHE A 578 -0.66 42.01 14.58
C PHE A 578 0.22 41.09 15.42
N TYR A 579 1.48 40.82 14.96
CA TYR A 579 2.39 39.97 15.73
C TYR A 579 2.76 40.54 17.07
N LEU A 580 3.05 41.85 17.11
CA LEU A 580 3.34 42.56 18.37
C LEU A 580 2.11 42.51 19.33
N SER A 581 0.89 42.70 18.80
CA SER A 581 -0.33 42.59 19.63
C SER A 581 -0.48 41.19 20.21
N VAL A 582 -0.27 40.12 19.41
CA VAL A 582 -0.34 38.73 19.89
C VAL A 582 0.71 38.47 20.99
N ILE A 583 1.96 38.92 20.75
CA ILE A 583 3.05 38.75 21.72
C ILE A 583 2.71 39.46 23.04
N LEU A 584 2.30 40.71 22.98
CA LEU A 584 1.99 41.51 24.15
C LEU A 584 0.78 40.98 24.93
N ILE A 585 -0.29 40.60 24.19
CA ILE A 585 -1.47 40.01 24.84
C ILE A 585 -1.10 38.68 25.52
N THR A 586 -0.33 37.81 24.86
CA THR A 586 0.11 36.53 25.45
C THR A 586 0.99 36.77 26.67
N ALA A 587 1.94 37.73 26.60
CA ALA A 587 2.84 38.09 27.68
C ALA A 587 2.11 38.65 28.91
N ILE A 588 0.93 39.23 28.73
CA ILE A 588 0.07 39.74 29.84
C ILE A 588 -0.89 38.65 30.31
N VAL A 589 -1.63 38.05 29.38
CA VAL A 589 -2.74 37.12 29.73
C VAL A 589 -2.23 35.86 30.44
N VAL A 590 -1.11 35.28 29.95
CA VAL A 590 -0.59 34.02 30.53
C VAL A 590 -0.17 34.20 32.00
N PRO A 591 0.68 35.19 32.38
CA PRO A 591 1.03 35.40 33.78
C PRO A 591 -0.16 35.77 34.63
N VAL A 592 -1.05 36.63 34.14
CA VAL A 592 -2.27 37.03 34.88
C VAL A 592 -3.18 35.84 35.11
N THR A 593 -3.38 34.97 34.11
CA THR A 593 -4.18 33.74 34.27
C THR A 593 -3.57 32.82 35.31
N VAL A 594 -2.24 32.62 35.27
CA VAL A 594 -1.53 31.82 36.28
C VAL A 594 -1.70 32.41 37.68
N LEU A 595 -1.59 33.71 37.82
CA LEU A 595 -1.83 34.40 39.12
C LEU A 595 -3.24 34.18 39.66
N PHE A 596 -4.24 34.08 38.79
CA PHE A 596 -5.64 33.83 39.21
C PHE A 596 -5.94 32.34 39.49
N LEU A 597 -5.26 31.41 38.79
CA LEU A 597 -5.51 29.98 38.93
C LEU A 597 -4.74 29.34 40.10
N TYR A 598 -3.59 29.87 40.45
CA TYR A 598 -2.81 29.40 41.59
C TYR A 598 -2.99 30.36 42.78
N GLU A 599 -3.21 29.80 43.96
CA GLU A 599 -3.24 30.61 45.21
C GLU A 599 -1.90 31.34 45.31
N THR A 600 -1.91 32.63 45.03
CA THR A 600 -0.74 33.47 45.19
C THR A 600 -0.42 33.62 46.66
N PRO A 601 0.84 33.53 47.10
CA PRO A 601 1.20 33.89 48.46
C PRO A 601 0.72 35.31 48.72
N PRO A 602 0.20 35.64 49.96
CA PRO A 602 -0.35 36.95 50.27
C PRO A 602 0.69 37.99 49.83
N LEU A 603 0.28 38.87 48.91
CA LEU A 603 1.09 40.01 48.48
C LEU A 603 1.42 40.80 49.71
N GLY A 604 2.64 40.61 50.22
CA GLY A 604 3.16 41.43 51.32
C GLY A 604 2.99 42.90 50.91
N SER A 605 2.95 43.80 51.86
CA SER A 605 2.69 45.23 51.62
C SER A 605 3.41 45.72 50.35
N MET A 606 2.68 45.83 49.21
CA MET A 606 3.20 46.38 47.96
C MET A 606 3.55 47.83 48.22
N ARG A 607 4.83 48.12 48.27
CA ARG A 607 5.31 49.49 48.20
C ARG A 607 5.22 49.98 46.77
N ILE A 608 4.46 51.03 46.51
CA ILE A 608 4.28 51.62 45.18
C ILE A 608 5.59 52.16 44.64
N ALA A 609 6.46 52.66 45.51
CA ALA A 609 7.82 53.12 45.20
C ALA A 609 8.67 53.12 46.46
N ASP A 610 9.95 52.81 46.36
CA ASP A 610 10.91 52.86 47.46
C ASP A 610 11.59 54.25 47.55
N SER A 611 11.53 55.05 46.47
CA SER A 611 12.08 56.39 46.42
C SER A 611 11.24 57.30 45.51
N TRP A 612 11.30 58.63 45.80
CA TRP A 612 10.68 59.66 44.98
C TRP A 612 11.23 59.63 43.53
N GLY A 613 12.49 59.25 43.33
CA GLY A 613 13.08 59.08 42.01
C GLY A 613 12.33 58.08 41.13
N GLN A 614 11.87 56.97 41.67
CA GLN A 614 11.09 55.98 40.95
C GLN A 614 9.72 56.51 40.50
N LEU A 615 9.07 57.32 41.31
CA LEU A 615 7.79 57.97 40.92
C LEU A 615 7.98 58.97 39.80
N VAL A 616 9.08 59.73 39.80
CA VAL A 616 9.42 60.64 38.71
C VAL A 616 9.76 59.86 37.45
N ALA A 617 10.55 58.81 37.54
CA ALA A 617 10.85 57.96 36.41
C ALA A 617 9.60 57.33 35.80
N ALA A 618 8.70 56.78 36.65
CA ALA A 618 7.44 56.21 36.20
C ALA A 618 6.54 57.25 35.51
N ALA A 619 6.43 58.47 36.09
CA ALA A 619 5.68 59.55 35.47
C ALA A 619 6.23 59.97 34.09
N LEU A 620 7.55 60.06 33.98
CA LEU A 620 8.22 60.32 32.67
C LEU A 620 7.94 59.23 31.66
N ILE A 621 8.07 57.97 32.03
CA ILE A 621 7.78 56.83 31.16
C ILE A 621 6.32 56.86 30.69
N ILE A 622 5.38 56.98 31.61
CA ILE A 622 3.93 57.05 31.31
C ILE A 622 3.61 58.24 30.41
N GLY A 623 4.15 59.41 30.72
CA GLY A 623 3.96 60.63 29.94
C GLY A 623 4.54 60.52 28.53
N ALA A 624 5.73 59.94 28.40
CA ALA A 624 6.35 59.67 27.10
C ALA A 624 5.57 58.63 26.26
N CYS A 625 5.11 57.55 26.88
CA CYS A 625 4.27 56.54 26.21
C CYS A 625 2.94 57.14 25.69
N LEU A 626 2.27 57.96 26.49
CA LEU A 626 1.05 58.64 26.06
C LEU A 626 1.31 59.67 24.95
N ALA A 627 2.46 60.37 24.99
CA ALA A 627 2.84 61.33 23.99
C ALA A 627 3.21 60.65 22.62
N VAL A 628 3.82 59.47 22.65
CA VAL A 628 4.09 58.63 21.44
C VAL A 628 2.81 58.33 20.69
N LEU A 629 1.72 57.98 21.39
CA LEU A 629 0.44 57.67 20.74
C LEU A 629 -0.15 58.84 19.95
N ARG A 630 0.26 60.06 20.27
CA ARG A 630 -0.17 61.33 19.62
C ARG A 630 0.87 61.91 18.66
N ALA A 631 2.07 61.28 18.54
CA ALA A 631 3.15 61.79 17.75
C ALA A 631 2.86 61.65 16.25
N GLY A 632 2.57 62.73 15.56
CA GLY A 632 2.34 62.76 14.10
C GLY A 632 3.62 62.71 13.25
N LYS A 633 4.82 62.87 13.84
CA LYS A 633 6.12 62.87 13.15
C LYS A 633 6.99 61.71 13.64
N ARG A 634 7.56 60.92 12.72
CA ARG A 634 8.41 59.79 13.05
C ARG A 634 9.58 60.11 13.98
N PHE A 635 10.25 61.26 13.72
CA PHE A 635 11.38 61.69 14.54
C PHE A 635 10.97 62.00 15.99
N LEU A 636 9.82 62.66 16.21
CA LEU A 636 9.28 62.92 17.54
C LEU A 636 8.92 61.60 18.26
N ALA A 637 8.36 60.62 17.53
CA ALA A 637 8.05 59.30 18.11
C ALA A 637 9.33 58.61 18.59
N VAL A 638 10.39 58.64 17.81
CA VAL A 638 11.70 58.03 18.18
C VAL A 638 12.29 58.72 19.43
N LEU A 639 12.24 60.05 19.52
CA LEU A 639 12.71 60.79 20.70
C LEU A 639 11.90 60.42 21.95
N LEU A 640 10.59 60.32 21.82
CA LEU A 640 9.72 59.93 22.95
C LEU A 640 9.96 58.47 23.38
N VAL A 641 10.18 57.55 22.47
CA VAL A 641 10.58 56.18 22.79
C VAL A 641 11.93 56.16 23.49
N SER A 642 12.92 56.98 23.05
CA SER A 642 14.18 57.08 23.77
C SER A 642 14.01 57.56 25.21
N VAL A 643 13.09 58.52 25.46
CA VAL A 643 12.74 58.95 26.86
C VAL A 643 12.23 57.78 27.69
N THR A 644 11.40 56.88 27.12
CA THR A 644 10.94 55.68 27.83
C THR A 644 12.10 54.72 28.13
N GLY A 645 13.06 54.55 27.18
CA GLY A 645 14.24 53.75 27.41
C GLY A 645 15.15 54.26 28.53
N TYR A 646 15.46 55.60 28.54
CA TYR A 646 16.22 56.21 29.60
C TYR A 646 15.47 56.22 30.95
N GLY A 647 14.14 56.32 30.92
CA GLY A 647 13.32 56.22 32.14
C GLY A 647 13.40 54.81 32.73
N LEU A 648 13.39 53.75 31.91
CA LEU A 648 13.60 52.40 32.36
C LEU A 648 15.02 52.19 32.91
N ALA A 649 16.05 52.70 32.25
CA ALA A 649 17.43 52.63 32.74
C ALA A 649 17.54 53.28 34.12
N LEU A 650 16.94 54.47 34.31
CA LEU A 650 16.89 55.14 35.61
C LEU A 650 16.16 54.29 36.68
N THR A 651 15.08 53.67 36.30
CA THR A 651 14.35 52.75 37.20
C THR A 651 15.23 51.56 37.63
N PHE A 652 15.96 50.96 36.71
CA PHE A 652 16.91 49.89 37.05
C PHE A 652 18.05 50.35 37.93
N ALA A 653 18.57 51.52 37.69
CA ALA A 653 19.62 52.10 38.53
C ALA A 653 19.13 52.36 39.96
N LEU A 654 17.92 52.89 40.12
CA LEU A 654 17.30 53.19 41.41
C LEU A 654 16.86 51.90 42.16
N GLN A 655 16.72 50.80 41.47
CA GLN A 655 16.44 49.47 42.04
C GLN A 655 17.72 48.67 42.37
N GLY A 656 18.91 49.25 42.17
CA GLY A 656 20.16 48.58 42.47
C GLY A 656 20.61 47.55 41.44
N ALA A 657 20.14 47.69 40.19
CA ALA A 657 20.49 46.84 39.07
C ALA A 657 21.34 47.67 38.02
N PRO A 658 22.61 48.02 38.32
CA PRO A 658 23.44 48.87 37.45
C PRO A 658 23.72 48.22 36.10
N ASP A 659 23.87 46.88 36.06
CA ASP A 659 24.16 46.15 34.81
C ASP A 659 22.99 46.27 33.81
N LEU A 660 21.74 46.15 34.31
CA LEU A 660 20.54 46.32 33.49
C LEU A 660 20.39 47.79 33.03
N ALA A 661 20.68 48.75 33.93
CA ALA A 661 20.68 50.17 33.60
C ALA A 661 21.71 50.49 32.49
N LEU A 662 22.91 49.94 32.57
CA LEU A 662 23.94 50.13 31.55
C LEU A 662 23.56 49.51 30.20
N THR A 663 23.05 48.28 30.22
CA THR A 663 22.57 47.61 29.02
C THR A 663 21.43 48.37 28.32
N GLN A 664 20.54 48.98 29.10
CA GLN A 664 19.42 49.75 28.57
C GLN A 664 19.83 51.12 28.02
N THR A 665 20.95 51.67 28.48
CA THR A 665 21.49 52.98 27.99
C THR A 665 22.37 52.84 26.74
N LEU A 666 22.99 51.68 26.54
CA LEU A 666 23.75 51.35 25.33
C LEU A 666 22.84 50.92 24.19
#